data_30f45514a8d21c9352d8aed66b91ff53
#
_entry.id   30f45514a8d21c9352d8aed66b91ff53
#
_cell.length_a   1.000
_cell.length_b   1.000
_cell.length_c   1.000
_cell.angle_alpha   90.00
_cell.angle_beta   90.00
_cell.angle_gamma   90.00
#
_symmetry.space_group_name_H-M   'P 1'
#
loop_
_entity.id
_entity.type
_entity.pdbx_description
1 polymer ?
#
loop_
_entity_poly.entity_id
_entity_poly.type
_entity_poly.pdbx_seq_one_letter_code
_entity_poly.pdbx_strand_id
1 'polypeptide(L)'
;MSQFQTEYGYFSDDGQEYIITRPDTPVPWVNVISNENYGLVLSQAGGGYSWLSHASLNRITRWDQDLIRDEWGKFIYLRDMESGEFWSPAWQPAGRKLNEYRVRHGRGYSVIESRYAEIETRLTYFVPRLDPCEIWRLEIKNRSSVSRSFQVFTYFEWLLGAAPDWHREFHRLFVRTWFNQQKGVLLASKVLWDLPGEIGPHWNRDWGYVAFHAASIHPSGYDGYKDAFLGRNQSLSAPDALVEGRSLNTTGSWGDPIGSLQVEIGLEADQGMELNFTLGAAEIETKALDLAEKYQKPLSVQAALDEVKRFWQGIGEDLVVRTPDHAINLMANTWLPYQVISGRLWGRTAYYQTGGAFGFRDQLQDSLMWLLLGRPEQTLAQIRLHASHQYADGIVLHWWHPLAETGLRSEYSDDLLWLPFVVLHYVYETGDLACLEEMIPFFDGGTASLLEHCRRAFEVALGRRSPRGLPLILKGDWNDGLNAVGAGGKGESIWMAHFLYHLLTRWAELSVLDEELRLRFQAEAKALRDSTEAYGWDGAWYWRATTDKGRLIGSAQNSEGQIFLNAQTWAVLSGLATPERAEQAILSVRQQLYAPYGALLLAPAYSHPDPEIGYLTRYAPGLRENGGVYVHAACWAVLAERKAHGVQAAYDLWRSFCPPVRGMQPEAYMAEPYVMPGNVDGPDSQFPGRGGWTWYTGSAAWYLRALIEGVLGVEATEDGLRVQAALPDGWDSYHIKRHFRGATYDIHIRRANSGEQTGCTVDDRPWQGETLPFLEPGTVHLIKFICL
;
A
#
# COMPACT_ATOMS: atom_id res chain seq x y z
N MET A 1 -9.71 -16.86 24.20
CA MET A 1 -8.67 -15.86 23.86
C MET A 1 -8.63 -15.78 22.35
N SER A 2 -8.64 -14.58 21.79
CA SER A 2 -8.48 -14.45 20.34
C SER A 2 -7.13 -15.01 19.92
N GLN A 3 -7.08 -15.66 18.78
CA GLN A 3 -5.87 -16.28 18.25
C GLN A 3 -4.86 -15.20 17.99
N PHE A 4 -4.11 -14.58 17.99
CA PHE A 4 -3.21 -13.45 17.74
C PHE A 4 -3.40 -12.29 18.73
N GLN A 5 -3.65 -12.62 20.00
CA GLN A 5 -3.70 -11.64 21.07
C GLN A 5 -2.32 -11.43 21.71
N THR A 6 -1.91 -10.16 21.83
CA THR A 6 -0.70 -9.75 22.55
C THR A 6 -1.06 -8.73 23.62
N GLU A 7 -0.07 -8.25 24.37
CA GLU A 7 -0.25 -7.14 25.32
C GLU A 7 -0.62 -5.81 24.65
N TYR A 8 -0.30 -5.63 23.35
CA TYR A 8 -0.58 -4.42 22.59
C TYR A 8 -1.95 -4.43 21.92
N GLY A 9 -2.48 -5.60 21.58
CA GLY A 9 -3.76 -5.67 20.91
C GLY A 9 -4.14 -7.05 20.38
N TYR A 10 -5.25 -7.07 19.63
CA TYR A 10 -5.84 -8.28 19.06
C TYR A 10 -6.79 -7.94 17.91
N PHE A 11 -7.08 -8.91 17.05
CA PHE A 11 -8.12 -8.78 16.04
C PHE A 11 -9.51 -8.93 16.65
N SER A 12 -10.48 -8.16 16.17
CA SER A 12 -11.91 -8.39 16.50
C SER A 12 -12.35 -9.79 16.09
N ASP A 13 -13.43 -10.29 16.68
CA ASP A 13 -13.92 -11.68 16.43
C ASP A 13 -14.28 -11.90 14.95
N ASP A 14 -14.72 -10.84 14.27
CA ASP A 14 -15.04 -10.84 12.84
C ASP A 14 -13.84 -10.51 11.94
N GLY A 15 -12.68 -10.19 12.52
CA GLY A 15 -11.46 -9.82 11.81
C GLY A 15 -11.48 -8.46 11.10
N GLN A 16 -12.55 -7.67 11.28
CA GLN A 16 -12.72 -6.40 10.57
C GLN A 16 -11.95 -5.24 11.20
N GLU A 17 -11.58 -5.36 12.46
CA GLU A 17 -10.83 -4.36 13.21
C GLU A 17 -9.59 -4.99 13.86
N TYR A 18 -8.52 -4.20 13.99
CA TYR A 18 -7.45 -4.47 14.93
C TYR A 18 -7.58 -3.53 16.12
N ILE A 19 -7.64 -4.11 17.31
CA ILE A 19 -7.90 -3.41 18.57
C ILE A 19 -6.60 -3.26 19.33
N ILE A 20 -6.14 -2.01 19.50
CA ILE A 20 -4.94 -1.64 20.24
C ILE A 20 -5.36 -1.22 21.64
N THR A 21 -4.72 -1.77 22.67
CA THR A 21 -5.15 -1.62 24.07
C THR A 21 -4.31 -0.64 24.87
N ARG A 22 -3.24 -0.08 24.27
CA ARG A 22 -2.32 0.85 24.91
C ARG A 22 -1.67 1.80 23.89
N PRO A 23 -1.34 3.04 24.26
CA PRO A 23 -0.81 4.02 23.31
C PRO A 23 0.68 3.80 22.94
N ASP A 24 1.43 3.10 23.74
CA ASP A 24 2.89 2.92 23.68
C ASP A 24 3.25 1.60 22.95
N THR A 25 2.76 1.43 21.73
CA THR A 25 3.18 0.36 20.81
C THR A 25 4.67 0.52 20.46
N PRO A 26 5.37 -0.55 20.02
CA PRO A 26 6.82 -0.49 19.75
C PRO A 26 7.25 0.62 18.79
N VAL A 27 6.42 0.94 17.81
CA VAL A 27 6.48 2.09 16.91
C VAL A 27 5.05 2.57 16.67
N PRO A 28 4.81 3.75 16.07
CA PRO A 28 3.45 4.15 15.70
C PRO A 28 2.78 3.12 14.80
N TRP A 29 1.67 2.54 15.28
CA TRP A 29 0.81 1.64 14.51
C TRP A 29 -0.33 2.44 13.92
N VAL A 30 -0.36 2.53 12.61
CA VAL A 30 -1.20 3.50 11.90
C VAL A 30 -2.33 2.85 11.13
N ASN A 31 -3.30 3.68 10.78
CA ASN A 31 -4.28 3.42 9.73
C ASN A 31 -4.13 4.49 8.63
N VAL A 32 -4.12 4.05 7.37
CA VAL A 32 -4.18 4.92 6.21
C VAL A 32 -5.61 4.89 5.67
N ILE A 33 -6.33 5.95 5.90
CA ILE A 33 -7.74 6.10 5.53
C ILE A 33 -7.84 7.04 4.35
N SER A 34 -8.33 6.57 3.22
CA SER A 34 -8.44 7.42 2.03
C SER A 34 -9.65 7.05 1.17
N ASN A 35 -10.07 8.00 0.37
CA ASN A 35 -10.79 7.83 -0.86
C ASN A 35 -9.88 8.23 -2.03
N GLU A 36 -10.37 8.30 -3.25
CA GLU A 36 -9.53 8.64 -4.41
C GLU A 36 -8.98 10.07 -4.36
N ASN A 37 -9.61 10.98 -3.61
CA ASN A 37 -9.32 12.41 -3.62
C ASN A 37 -8.79 12.97 -2.30
N TYR A 38 -9.07 12.33 -1.19
CA TYR A 38 -8.69 12.81 0.14
C TYR A 38 -8.21 11.65 1.01
N GLY A 39 -7.30 11.93 1.91
CA GLY A 39 -6.89 10.91 2.87
C GLY A 39 -6.19 11.46 4.10
N LEU A 40 -6.05 10.57 5.07
CA LEU A 40 -5.34 10.82 6.31
C LEU A 40 -4.55 9.59 6.76
N VAL A 41 -3.47 9.83 7.48
CA VAL A 41 -2.79 8.84 8.32
C VAL A 41 -3.15 9.15 9.75
N LEU A 42 -3.46 8.11 10.53
CA LEU A 42 -3.75 8.23 11.96
C LEU A 42 -3.06 7.12 12.74
N SER A 43 -2.26 7.49 13.73
CA SER A 43 -1.63 6.53 14.64
C SER A 43 -2.54 6.19 15.83
N GLN A 44 -2.16 5.13 16.56
CA GLN A 44 -2.82 4.75 17.80
C GLN A 44 -2.69 5.82 18.91
N ALA A 45 -1.74 6.74 18.80
CA ALA A 45 -1.59 7.84 19.74
C ALA A 45 -2.36 9.10 19.32
N GLY A 46 -2.90 9.15 18.10
CA GLY A 46 -3.62 10.29 17.53
C GLY A 46 -2.78 11.17 16.61
N GLY A 47 -1.51 10.81 16.37
CA GLY A 47 -0.62 11.49 15.42
C GLY A 47 -1.00 11.22 13.96
N GLY A 48 -0.48 12.03 13.04
CA GLY A 48 -0.69 11.87 11.60
C GLY A 48 -1.02 13.14 10.84
N TYR A 49 -1.40 12.99 9.56
CA TYR A 49 -1.60 14.11 8.63
C TYR A 49 -2.70 13.84 7.62
N SER A 50 -3.10 14.88 6.90
CA SER A 50 -4.12 14.82 5.85
C SER A 50 -3.66 15.48 4.56
N TRP A 51 -4.20 15.00 3.45
CA TRP A 51 -3.89 15.49 2.11
C TRP A 51 -5.12 15.51 1.20
N LEU A 52 -5.04 16.32 0.15
CA LEU A 52 -6.01 16.36 -0.94
C LEU A 52 -5.32 15.90 -2.24
N SER A 53 -5.80 14.84 -2.86
CA SER A 53 -5.33 14.26 -4.13
C SER A 53 -3.88 13.75 -4.15
N HIS A 54 -2.95 14.37 -3.43
CA HIS A 54 -1.52 14.02 -3.44
C HIS A 54 -0.86 14.22 -2.08
N ALA A 55 -0.39 13.15 -1.47
CA ALA A 55 0.09 13.15 -0.08
C ALA A 55 1.38 13.96 0.17
N SER A 56 2.16 14.22 -0.85
CA SER A 56 3.38 15.05 -0.74
C SER A 56 3.17 16.46 -1.29
N LEU A 57 2.60 16.62 -2.48
CA LEU A 57 2.53 17.94 -3.12
C LEU A 57 1.31 18.76 -2.71
N ASN A 58 0.30 18.14 -2.11
CA ASN A 58 -0.94 18.80 -1.70
C ASN A 58 -1.38 18.37 -0.29
N ARG A 59 -0.47 18.52 0.67
CA ARG A 59 -0.68 18.26 2.08
C ARG A 59 -1.52 19.37 2.70
N ILE A 60 -2.56 19.01 3.45
CA ILE A 60 -3.43 19.96 4.16
C ILE A 60 -2.83 20.33 5.50
N THR A 61 -2.45 19.34 6.31
CA THR A 61 -1.91 19.54 7.65
C THR A 61 -0.41 19.30 7.69
N ARG A 62 0.29 20.08 8.50
CA ARG A 62 1.71 19.91 8.77
C ARG A 62 1.96 18.67 9.60
N TRP A 63 3.01 17.93 9.25
CA TRP A 63 3.46 16.75 9.98
C TRP A 63 4.92 16.44 9.63
N ASP A 64 5.68 16.07 10.63
CA ASP A 64 7.03 15.54 10.50
C ASP A 64 7.09 14.17 11.19
N GLN A 65 7.86 13.23 10.65
CA GLN A 65 7.99 11.91 11.24
C GLN A 65 8.76 11.97 12.56
N ASP A 66 8.14 11.51 13.62
CA ASP A 66 8.80 11.24 14.91
C ASP A 66 8.30 9.89 15.44
N LEU A 67 9.15 8.87 15.33
CA LEU A 67 8.81 7.50 15.76
C LEU A 67 8.80 7.33 17.29
N ILE A 68 9.27 8.32 18.04
CA ILE A 68 9.38 8.24 19.48
C ILE A 68 8.25 8.98 20.18
N ARG A 69 7.98 10.22 19.75
CA ARG A 69 6.97 11.08 20.40
C ARG A 69 5.61 11.00 19.73
N ASP A 70 5.63 10.87 18.39
CA ASP A 70 4.41 10.92 17.57
C ASP A 70 3.55 12.15 17.85
N GLU A 71 4.20 13.32 18.01
CA GLU A 71 3.59 14.55 18.54
C GLU A 71 2.96 15.45 17.47
N TRP A 72 3.04 15.06 16.18
CA TRP A 72 2.44 15.80 15.08
C TRP A 72 1.11 15.21 14.69
N GLY A 73 0.06 16.04 14.67
CA GLY A 73 -1.27 15.51 14.36
C GLY A 73 -2.37 16.55 14.33
N LYS A 74 -3.56 16.02 14.47
CA LYS A 74 -4.83 16.74 14.53
C LYS A 74 -5.52 16.31 15.82
N PHE A 75 -5.76 17.23 16.71
CA PHE A 75 -6.03 16.92 18.09
C PHE A 75 -7.34 17.56 18.58
N ILE A 76 -7.94 16.92 19.57
CA ILE A 76 -9.05 17.43 20.35
C ILE A 76 -8.63 17.45 21.82
N TYR A 77 -8.97 18.54 22.52
CA TYR A 77 -8.85 18.64 23.96
C TYR A 77 -10.23 18.84 24.59
N LEU A 78 -10.40 18.26 25.76
CA LEU A 78 -11.51 18.57 26.67
C LEU A 78 -10.96 19.28 27.87
N ARG A 79 -11.62 20.42 28.26
CA ARG A 79 -11.31 21.16 29.47
C ARG A 79 -12.57 21.25 30.31
N ASP A 80 -12.50 20.78 31.52
CA ASP A 80 -13.55 20.95 32.53
C ASP A 80 -13.61 22.40 33.01
N MET A 81 -14.75 23.02 32.90
CA MET A 81 -14.90 24.45 33.21
C MET A 81 -14.87 24.76 34.72
N GLU A 82 -15.21 23.79 35.56
CA GLU A 82 -15.17 23.97 37.00
C GLU A 82 -13.77 23.82 37.58
N SER A 83 -13.13 22.73 37.27
CA SER A 83 -11.78 22.41 37.79
C SER A 83 -10.66 23.08 37.02
N GLY A 84 -10.87 23.44 35.77
CA GLY A 84 -9.83 23.89 34.85
C GLY A 84 -8.94 22.76 34.35
N GLU A 85 -9.19 21.53 34.75
CA GLU A 85 -8.43 20.37 34.29
C GLU A 85 -8.73 20.04 32.83
N PHE A 86 -7.69 19.66 32.05
CA PHE A 86 -7.85 19.32 30.66
C PHE A 86 -7.06 18.07 30.27
N TRP A 87 -7.56 17.38 29.25
CA TRP A 87 -6.97 16.16 28.65
C TRP A 87 -7.34 16.05 27.18
N SER A 88 -6.87 15.01 26.53
CA SER A 88 -7.23 14.68 25.15
C SER A 88 -7.91 13.31 25.10
N PRO A 89 -8.93 13.09 24.24
CA PRO A 89 -9.51 11.77 23.99
C PRO A 89 -8.48 10.76 23.46
N ALA A 90 -7.52 11.23 22.65
CA ALA A 90 -6.34 10.47 22.24
C ALA A 90 -5.22 10.62 23.29
N TRP A 91 -4.16 9.81 23.14
CA TRP A 91 -2.98 9.98 23.98
C TRP A 91 -2.30 11.34 23.73
N GLN A 92 -2.05 11.63 22.45
CA GLN A 92 -1.55 12.95 22.07
C GLN A 92 -2.69 13.97 22.02
N PRO A 93 -2.38 15.27 22.24
CA PRO A 93 -1.09 15.82 22.60
C PRO A 93 -0.90 16.02 24.11
N ALA A 94 -1.93 15.75 24.94
CA ALA A 94 -1.89 16.03 26.39
C ALA A 94 -0.96 15.06 27.15
N GLY A 95 -0.74 13.85 26.62
CA GLY A 95 0.13 12.84 27.21
C GLY A 95 -0.29 12.38 28.61
N ARG A 96 -1.57 12.54 28.97
CA ARG A 96 -2.08 12.18 30.29
C ARG A 96 -2.44 10.71 30.36
N LYS A 97 -2.12 10.08 31.48
CA LYS A 97 -2.54 8.70 31.74
C LYS A 97 -4.05 8.64 31.90
N LEU A 98 -4.71 8.01 30.95
CA LEU A 98 -6.14 7.79 30.95
C LEU A 98 -6.52 6.55 31.79
N ASN A 99 -7.75 6.49 32.31
CA ASN A 99 -8.23 5.34 33.08
C ASN A 99 -8.45 4.11 32.20
N GLU A 100 -8.95 4.36 30.98
CA GLU A 100 -9.14 3.36 29.93
C GLU A 100 -8.69 3.96 28.59
N TYR A 101 -8.04 3.13 27.75
CA TYR A 101 -7.61 3.53 26.42
C TYR A 101 -7.72 2.37 25.46
N ARG A 102 -8.33 2.60 24.32
CA ARG A 102 -8.44 1.60 23.25
C ARG A 102 -8.54 2.29 21.90
N VAL A 103 -7.85 1.73 20.92
CA VAL A 103 -7.96 2.18 19.53
C VAL A 103 -8.42 1.02 18.67
N ARG A 104 -9.35 1.28 17.77
CA ARG A 104 -9.85 0.33 16.78
C ARG A 104 -9.49 0.85 15.40
N HIS A 105 -8.55 0.22 14.74
CA HIS A 105 -8.30 0.46 13.32
C HIS A 105 -9.18 -0.46 12.50
N GLY A 106 -10.09 0.11 11.73
CA GLY A 106 -10.98 -0.60 10.82
C GLY A 106 -10.79 -0.13 9.37
N ARG A 107 -11.47 -0.79 8.45
CA ARG A 107 -11.39 -0.43 7.03
C ARG A 107 -12.12 0.88 6.76
N GLY A 108 -11.35 1.93 6.45
CA GLY A 108 -11.86 3.28 6.14
C GLY A 108 -12.24 4.13 7.36
N TYR A 109 -11.96 3.67 8.57
CA TYR A 109 -12.17 4.43 9.80
C TYR A 109 -11.23 4.00 10.91
N SER A 110 -11.06 4.87 11.91
CA SER A 110 -10.42 4.54 13.19
C SER A 110 -11.23 5.11 14.34
N VAL A 111 -11.29 4.39 15.44
CA VAL A 111 -12.00 4.81 16.66
C VAL A 111 -11.05 4.81 17.83
N ILE A 112 -10.98 5.93 18.57
CA ILE A 112 -10.25 6.04 19.82
C ILE A 112 -11.27 6.13 20.95
N GLU A 113 -11.26 5.15 21.85
CA GLU A 113 -12.13 5.09 23.03
C GLU A 113 -11.28 5.33 24.26
N SER A 114 -11.70 6.27 25.11
CA SER A 114 -10.99 6.56 26.33
C SER A 114 -11.91 6.99 27.45
N ARG A 115 -11.39 6.91 28.70
CA ARG A 115 -12.07 7.38 29.89
C ARG A 115 -11.11 8.14 30.76
N TYR A 116 -11.52 9.32 31.19
CA TYR A 116 -10.82 10.15 32.17
C TYR A 116 -11.80 10.93 33.03
N ALA A 117 -11.54 11.04 34.35
CA ALA A 117 -12.35 11.78 35.30
C ALA A 117 -13.87 11.50 35.17
N GLU A 118 -14.26 10.23 34.98
CA GLU A 118 -15.63 9.74 34.77
C GLU A 118 -16.29 10.25 33.47
N ILE A 119 -15.51 10.79 32.54
CA ILE A 119 -15.96 11.14 31.20
C ILE A 119 -15.48 10.06 30.24
N GLU A 120 -16.40 9.43 29.55
CA GLU A 120 -16.12 8.51 28.43
C GLU A 120 -16.14 9.27 27.13
N THR A 121 -15.15 8.99 26.27
CA THR A 121 -15.09 9.54 24.92
C THR A 121 -14.92 8.43 23.88
N ARG A 122 -15.57 8.64 22.75
CA ARG A 122 -15.40 7.82 21.55
C ARG A 122 -15.19 8.74 20.35
N LEU A 123 -13.98 8.77 19.83
CA LEU A 123 -13.59 9.64 18.74
C LEU A 123 -13.37 8.81 17.47
N THR A 124 -14.23 8.98 16.49
CA THR A 124 -14.17 8.27 15.20
C THR A 124 -13.63 9.20 14.12
N TYR A 125 -12.55 8.78 13.45
CA TYR A 125 -12.00 9.44 12.27
C TYR A 125 -12.36 8.63 11.03
N PHE A 126 -12.84 9.29 9.98
CA PHE A 126 -13.08 8.68 8.69
C PHE A 126 -13.08 9.70 7.55
N VAL A 127 -12.95 9.21 6.32
CA VAL A 127 -13.05 10.00 5.08
C VAL A 127 -14.31 9.56 4.35
N PRO A 128 -15.28 10.46 4.07
CA PRO A 128 -16.45 10.15 3.25
C PRO A 128 -16.05 9.64 1.87
N ARG A 129 -16.86 8.76 1.28
CA ARG A 129 -16.51 8.11 -0.01
C ARG A 129 -16.28 9.08 -1.17
N LEU A 130 -17.01 10.16 -1.25
CA LEU A 130 -17.02 11.05 -2.42
C LEU A 130 -16.53 12.47 -2.12
N ASP A 131 -16.50 12.89 -0.85
CA ASP A 131 -16.18 14.26 -0.49
C ASP A 131 -14.71 14.43 -0.07
N PRO A 132 -14.07 15.54 -0.44
CA PRO A 132 -12.67 15.83 -0.14
C PRO A 132 -12.49 16.40 1.28
N CYS A 133 -12.89 15.63 2.28
CA CYS A 133 -12.78 16.02 3.69
C CYS A 133 -12.66 14.79 4.59
N GLU A 134 -12.28 15.03 5.82
CA GLU A 134 -12.32 14.07 6.92
C GLU A 134 -13.28 14.53 8.00
N ILE A 135 -13.82 13.58 8.74
CA ILE A 135 -14.75 13.83 9.85
C ILE A 135 -14.16 13.25 11.14
N TRP A 136 -14.21 14.06 12.21
CA TRP A 136 -13.87 13.67 13.56
C TRP A 136 -15.18 13.68 14.36
N ARG A 137 -15.78 12.52 14.54
CA ARG A 137 -17.00 12.34 15.30
C ARG A 137 -16.65 12.02 16.74
N LEU A 138 -16.91 12.94 17.64
CA LEU A 138 -16.65 12.83 19.07
C LEU A 138 -17.98 12.59 19.82
N GLU A 139 -18.11 11.40 20.39
CA GLU A 139 -19.17 11.05 21.33
C GLU A 139 -18.60 11.21 22.74
N ILE A 140 -19.26 11.99 23.59
CA ILE A 140 -18.87 12.27 24.98
C ILE A 140 -19.99 11.82 25.88
N LYS A 141 -19.66 11.10 26.95
CA LYS A 141 -20.64 10.69 27.96
C LYS A 141 -20.15 11.00 29.37
N ASN A 142 -20.99 11.74 30.14
CA ASN A 142 -20.75 12.00 31.55
C ASN A 142 -21.22 10.79 32.37
N ARG A 143 -20.28 10.06 32.98
CA ARG A 143 -20.57 8.92 33.87
C ARG A 143 -20.59 9.32 35.35
N SER A 144 -20.33 10.60 35.64
CA SER A 144 -20.41 11.09 37.01
C SER A 144 -21.88 11.31 37.47
N SER A 145 -22.05 11.48 38.74
CA SER A 145 -23.38 11.74 39.36
C SER A 145 -23.80 13.20 39.35
N VAL A 146 -22.99 14.08 38.74
CA VAL A 146 -23.23 15.53 38.70
C VAL A 146 -23.22 16.06 37.28
N SER A 147 -23.87 17.17 37.00
CA SER A 147 -23.76 17.86 35.74
C SER A 147 -22.33 18.46 35.60
N ARG A 148 -21.79 18.45 34.38
CA ARG A 148 -20.45 18.94 34.05
C ARG A 148 -20.51 19.84 32.82
N SER A 149 -19.69 20.85 32.80
CA SER A 149 -19.54 21.76 31.66
C SER A 149 -18.12 21.71 31.12
N PHE A 150 -18.01 21.62 29.80
CA PHE A 150 -16.71 21.47 29.12
C PHE A 150 -16.53 22.48 28.01
N GLN A 151 -15.29 22.88 27.84
CA GLN A 151 -14.77 23.48 26.61
C GLN A 151 -14.05 22.42 25.79
N VAL A 152 -14.39 22.28 24.54
CA VAL A 152 -13.76 21.37 23.57
C VAL A 152 -12.97 22.23 22.60
N PHE A 153 -11.67 21.98 22.50
CA PHE A 153 -10.79 22.68 21.57
C PHE A 153 -10.26 21.69 20.53
N THR A 154 -10.20 22.12 19.26
CA THR A 154 -9.46 21.42 18.22
C THR A 154 -8.11 22.10 17.99
N TYR A 155 -7.14 21.37 17.43
CA TYR A 155 -5.85 21.92 17.04
C TYR A 155 -5.20 21.10 15.92
N PHE A 156 -4.70 21.78 14.91
CA PHE A 156 -3.75 21.28 13.91
C PHE A 156 -3.02 22.46 13.23
N GLU A 157 -1.90 22.17 12.54
CA GLU A 157 -1.16 23.19 11.81
C GLU A 157 -1.45 23.11 10.31
N TRP A 158 -1.73 24.25 9.67
CA TRP A 158 -1.88 24.32 8.22
C TRP A 158 -0.52 24.22 7.53
N LEU A 159 -0.46 23.44 6.42
CA LEU A 159 0.64 23.44 5.46
C LEU A 159 0.17 23.96 4.11
N LEU A 160 -0.89 23.43 3.54
CA LEU A 160 -1.54 23.81 2.29
C LEU A 160 -0.55 23.82 1.11
N GLY A 161 -0.05 22.63 0.74
CA GLY A 161 0.87 22.47 -0.38
C GLY A 161 1.92 21.39 -0.21
N ALA A 162 3.12 21.63 -0.75
CA ALA A 162 4.17 20.62 -0.80
C ALA A 162 4.79 20.33 0.58
N ALA A 163 5.01 19.04 0.85
CA ALA A 163 5.70 18.50 2.00
C ALA A 163 6.93 17.68 1.53
N PRO A 164 8.01 17.61 2.33
CA PRO A 164 8.19 18.30 3.59
C PRO A 164 8.30 19.84 3.40
N ASP A 165 7.92 20.56 4.46
CA ASP A 165 7.93 22.05 4.44
C ASP A 165 9.35 22.55 4.73
N TRP A 166 10.23 22.46 3.72
CA TRP A 166 11.66 22.76 3.85
C TRP A 166 11.99 24.19 4.28
N HIS A 167 11.10 25.13 3.94
CA HIS A 167 11.26 26.56 4.23
C HIS A 167 10.05 27.08 4.99
N ARG A 168 9.71 26.40 6.12
CA ARG A 168 8.56 26.77 6.97
C ARG A 168 8.58 28.24 7.35
N GLU A 169 9.75 28.78 7.69
CA GLU A 169 9.97 30.19 8.09
C GLU A 169 9.52 31.17 7.00
N PHE A 170 9.51 30.74 5.75
CA PHE A 170 9.09 31.53 4.60
C PHE A 170 7.69 31.13 4.10
N HIS A 171 7.45 29.88 3.87
CA HIS A 171 6.19 29.38 3.26
C HIS A 171 4.95 29.70 4.11
N ARG A 172 5.06 29.70 5.44
CA ARG A 172 3.97 30.07 6.35
C ARG A 172 3.44 31.50 6.15
N LEU A 173 4.27 32.42 5.65
CA LEU A 173 3.89 33.81 5.41
C LEU A 173 2.88 33.98 4.27
N PHE A 174 2.70 32.96 3.44
CA PHE A 174 1.75 32.96 2.34
C PHE A 174 0.40 32.35 2.69
N VAL A 175 0.26 31.77 3.88
CA VAL A 175 -1.01 31.20 4.35
C VAL A 175 -1.85 32.33 4.94
N ARG A 176 -3.11 32.35 4.56
CA ARG A 176 -4.15 33.28 5.06
C ARG A 176 -5.26 32.50 5.75
N THR A 177 -5.70 32.98 6.89
CA THR A 177 -6.82 32.42 7.62
C THR A 177 -7.91 33.48 7.81
N TRP A 178 -9.17 33.06 7.77
CA TRP A 178 -10.31 33.93 8.09
C TRP A 178 -11.44 33.09 8.66
N PHE A 179 -12.33 33.76 9.40
CA PHE A 179 -13.46 33.08 10.03
C PHE A 179 -14.79 33.60 9.46
N ASN A 180 -15.60 32.67 8.93
CA ASN A 180 -16.94 33.01 8.48
C ASN A 180 -17.90 32.97 9.69
N GLN A 181 -18.21 34.15 10.23
CA GLN A 181 -19.04 34.30 11.42
C GLN A 181 -20.47 33.74 11.26
N GLN A 182 -21.05 33.84 10.06
CA GLN A 182 -22.40 33.37 9.81
C GLN A 182 -22.52 31.85 9.86
N LYS A 183 -21.52 31.14 9.32
CA LYS A 183 -21.48 29.68 9.20
C LYS A 183 -20.68 29.02 10.33
N GLY A 184 -19.93 29.77 11.12
CA GLY A 184 -19.06 29.22 12.17
C GLY A 184 -17.90 28.39 11.62
N VAL A 185 -17.31 28.81 10.49
CA VAL A 185 -16.28 28.03 9.76
C VAL A 185 -14.97 28.80 9.73
N LEU A 186 -13.89 28.17 10.16
CA LEU A 186 -12.53 28.67 9.98
C LEU A 186 -12.03 28.24 8.60
N LEU A 187 -11.56 29.18 7.83
CA LEU A 187 -11.13 29.00 6.44
C LEU A 187 -9.65 29.34 6.30
N ALA A 188 -8.98 28.69 5.34
CA ALA A 188 -7.58 28.97 5.02
C ALA A 188 -7.30 28.80 3.53
N SER A 189 -6.36 29.60 3.01
CA SER A 189 -5.81 29.49 1.67
C SER A 189 -4.32 29.83 1.66
N LYS A 190 -3.63 29.54 0.56
CA LYS A 190 -2.21 29.89 0.39
C LYS A 190 -1.99 30.54 -0.95
N VAL A 191 -1.29 31.68 -0.97
CA VAL A 191 -0.99 32.42 -2.20
C VAL A 191 0.38 32.07 -2.79
N LEU A 192 0.85 30.86 -2.51
CA LEU A 192 2.03 30.27 -3.09
C LEU A 192 1.90 28.73 -3.08
N TRP A 193 2.05 28.13 -4.26
CA TRP A 193 2.13 26.67 -4.38
C TRP A 193 3.37 26.29 -5.19
N ASP A 194 4.38 25.78 -4.50
CA ASP A 194 5.64 25.34 -5.12
C ASP A 194 5.48 23.89 -5.59
N LEU A 195 5.31 23.71 -6.91
CA LEU A 195 5.22 22.39 -7.55
C LEU A 195 6.52 22.07 -8.29
N PRO A 196 7.03 20.83 -8.22
CA PRO A 196 8.24 20.45 -8.91
C PRO A 196 8.07 20.51 -10.44
N GLY A 197 9.14 20.82 -11.14
CA GLY A 197 9.21 20.82 -12.61
C GLY A 197 8.59 22.03 -13.30
N GLU A 198 8.02 22.99 -12.60
CA GLU A 198 7.56 24.25 -13.21
C GLU A 198 8.76 25.11 -13.63
N ILE A 199 8.79 25.48 -14.92
CA ILE A 199 9.79 26.41 -15.47
C ILE A 199 9.20 27.83 -15.43
N GLY A 200 9.90 28.76 -14.79
CA GLY A 200 9.47 30.15 -14.70
C GLY A 200 9.11 30.57 -13.28
N PRO A 201 8.28 31.62 -13.10
CA PRO A 201 7.98 32.19 -11.80
C PRO A 201 6.93 31.33 -11.04
N HIS A 202 7.27 30.10 -10.70
CA HIS A 202 6.42 29.15 -9.95
C HIS A 202 5.95 29.73 -8.60
N TRP A 203 6.66 30.67 -8.02
CA TRP A 203 6.27 31.40 -6.82
C TRP A 203 5.06 32.31 -7.00
N ASN A 204 4.58 32.53 -8.24
CA ASN A 204 3.39 33.31 -8.55
C ASN A 204 2.14 32.46 -8.79
N ARG A 205 2.15 31.21 -8.34
CA ARG A 205 0.99 30.31 -8.41
C ARG A 205 0.32 30.23 -7.06
N ASP A 206 -0.97 30.53 -7.01
CA ASP A 206 -1.79 30.30 -5.82
C ASP A 206 -2.06 28.79 -5.62
N TRP A 207 -2.17 28.39 -4.37
CA TRP A 207 -2.77 27.11 -4.04
C TRP A 207 -4.26 27.19 -4.39
N GLY A 208 -4.69 26.40 -5.37
CA GLY A 208 -5.97 26.52 -6.06
C GLY A 208 -7.20 26.06 -5.25
N TYR A 209 -7.14 26.08 -3.92
CA TYR A 209 -8.21 25.59 -3.04
C TYR A 209 -8.43 26.54 -1.86
N VAL A 210 -9.59 26.34 -1.21
CA VAL A 210 -9.92 26.90 0.10
C VAL A 210 -10.10 25.76 1.07
N ALA A 211 -9.24 25.67 2.07
CA ALA A 211 -9.37 24.72 3.16
C ALA A 211 -10.36 25.24 4.20
N PHE A 212 -11.03 24.34 4.91
CA PHE A 212 -12.02 24.69 5.92
C PHE A 212 -11.96 23.76 7.12
N HIS A 213 -12.31 24.33 8.29
CA HIS A 213 -12.52 23.58 9.51
C HIS A 213 -13.81 24.06 10.18
N ALA A 214 -14.70 23.13 10.51
CA ALA A 214 -16.03 23.42 11.03
C ALA A 214 -16.40 22.47 12.17
N ALA A 215 -17.29 22.94 13.05
CA ALA A 215 -17.90 22.13 14.11
C ALA A 215 -19.42 22.03 13.88
N SER A 216 -20.04 20.95 14.37
CA SER A 216 -21.51 20.77 14.31
C SER A 216 -22.28 21.73 15.19
N ILE A 217 -21.61 22.37 16.14
CA ILE A 217 -22.14 23.46 16.99
C ILE A 217 -21.36 24.72 16.65
N HIS A 218 -22.03 25.88 16.60
CA HIS A 218 -21.38 27.16 16.32
C HIS A 218 -20.25 27.41 17.35
N PRO A 219 -18.99 27.61 16.92
CA PRO A 219 -17.89 27.83 17.86
C PRO A 219 -18.08 29.08 18.71
N SER A 220 -17.74 28.97 19.99
CA SER A 220 -17.65 30.10 20.91
C SER A 220 -16.32 30.87 20.76
N GLY A 221 -15.33 30.26 20.16
CA GLY A 221 -14.04 30.88 19.89
C GLY A 221 -13.26 30.11 18.79
N TYR A 222 -12.21 30.73 18.28
CA TYR A 222 -11.34 30.18 17.24
C TYR A 222 -9.94 30.81 17.31
N ASP A 223 -8.92 30.10 16.81
CA ASP A 223 -7.60 30.65 16.61
C ASP A 223 -6.97 30.16 15.30
N GLY A 224 -6.44 31.11 14.53
CA GLY A 224 -5.68 30.89 13.30
C GLY A 224 -4.16 31.07 13.49
N TYR A 225 -3.71 31.47 14.70
CA TYR A 225 -2.30 31.71 15.01
C TYR A 225 -1.81 30.80 16.13
N LYS A 226 -0.67 30.15 15.90
CA LYS A 226 -0.09 29.20 16.83
C LYS A 226 0.32 29.83 18.16
N ASP A 227 0.89 31.04 18.14
CA ASP A 227 1.28 31.76 19.35
C ASP A 227 0.10 32.19 20.21
N ALA A 228 -1.04 32.50 19.62
CA ALA A 228 -2.28 32.80 20.33
C ALA A 228 -2.86 31.57 21.06
N PHE A 229 -2.78 30.41 20.45
CA PHE A 229 -3.26 29.16 21.05
C PHE A 229 -2.25 28.55 22.02
N LEU A 230 -1.00 28.42 21.58
CA LEU A 230 0.02 27.68 22.31
C LEU A 230 0.64 28.50 23.45
N GLY A 231 0.89 29.78 23.19
CA GLY A 231 1.68 30.63 24.08
C GLY A 231 3.17 30.47 23.88
N ARG A 232 3.93 31.52 24.16
CA ARG A 232 5.37 31.48 24.00
C ARG A 232 6.03 30.58 25.04
N ASN A 233 6.92 29.69 24.61
CA ASN A 233 7.63 28.69 25.41
C ASN A 233 6.72 27.58 26.02
N GLN A 234 5.47 27.48 25.58
CA GLN A 234 4.57 26.41 25.96
C GLN A 234 4.60 25.24 24.95
N SER A 235 4.02 24.12 25.34
CA SER A 235 3.94 22.91 24.53
C SER A 235 2.49 22.54 24.25
N LEU A 236 2.28 21.66 23.27
CA LEU A 236 0.95 21.11 22.99
C LEU A 236 0.36 20.31 24.17
N SER A 237 1.18 19.85 25.11
CA SER A 237 0.67 19.19 26.32
C SER A 237 0.01 20.14 27.31
N ALA A 238 0.29 21.45 27.24
CA ALA A 238 -0.28 22.47 28.10
C ALA A 238 -0.31 23.86 27.42
N PRO A 239 -1.12 24.05 26.37
CA PRO A 239 -1.21 25.32 25.68
C PRO A 239 -1.96 26.37 26.51
N ASP A 240 -1.59 27.66 26.36
CA ASP A 240 -2.19 28.78 27.09
C ASP A 240 -3.73 28.85 26.90
N ALA A 241 -4.22 28.55 25.69
CA ALA A 241 -5.66 28.53 25.41
C ALA A 241 -6.42 27.54 26.33
N LEU A 242 -5.80 26.40 26.67
CA LEU A 242 -6.37 25.40 27.58
C LEU A 242 -6.21 25.82 29.06
N VAL A 243 -5.06 26.40 29.40
CA VAL A 243 -4.79 26.88 30.78
C VAL A 243 -5.76 28.01 31.12
N GLU A 244 -5.92 28.99 30.24
CA GLU A 244 -6.81 30.14 30.43
C GLU A 244 -8.28 29.85 30.12
N GLY A 245 -8.58 28.78 29.38
CA GLY A 245 -9.95 28.39 28.97
C GLY A 245 -10.56 29.31 27.93
N ARG A 246 -9.78 29.89 27.04
CA ARG A 246 -10.30 30.81 26.00
C ARG A 246 -9.44 30.85 24.76
N SER A 247 -10.07 30.96 23.61
CA SER A 247 -9.48 31.37 22.33
C SER A 247 -9.38 32.90 22.25
N LEU A 248 -8.42 33.40 21.47
CA LEU A 248 -8.22 34.83 21.25
C LEU A 248 -8.89 35.37 19.99
N ASN A 249 -9.56 34.51 19.21
CA ASN A 249 -10.26 34.80 17.95
C ASN A 249 -9.33 35.42 16.89
N THR A 250 -8.16 34.85 16.75
CA THR A 250 -7.11 35.34 15.83
C THR A 250 -7.28 34.77 14.42
N THR A 251 -7.10 35.60 13.39
CA THR A 251 -7.01 35.21 11.98
C THR A 251 -6.13 36.21 11.21
N GLY A 252 -5.79 35.90 9.95
CA GLY A 252 -5.03 36.79 9.07
C GLY A 252 -3.86 36.11 8.40
N SER A 253 -2.75 36.85 8.20
CA SER A 253 -1.61 36.42 7.39
C SER A 253 -0.24 36.61 8.05
N TRP A 254 -0.18 36.80 9.36
CA TRP A 254 1.01 37.26 10.07
C TRP A 254 1.66 36.21 10.96
N GLY A 255 0.91 35.21 11.40
CA GLY A 255 1.38 34.24 12.37
C GLY A 255 1.84 32.93 11.77
N ASP A 256 2.15 31.97 12.64
CA ASP A 256 2.31 30.59 12.27
C ASP A 256 0.90 29.95 12.20
N PRO A 257 0.43 29.52 11.01
CA PRO A 257 -0.98 29.24 10.78
C PRO A 257 -1.41 27.90 11.39
N ILE A 258 -2.50 27.96 12.15
CA ILE A 258 -3.18 26.79 12.75
C ILE A 258 -4.67 26.81 12.44
N GLY A 259 -5.34 25.69 12.71
CA GLY A 259 -6.78 25.60 12.82
C GLY A 259 -7.16 25.16 14.21
N SER A 260 -7.87 26.05 14.95
CA SER A 260 -8.46 25.74 16.25
C SER A 260 -9.86 26.30 16.34
N LEU A 261 -10.79 25.50 16.84
CA LEU A 261 -12.14 25.90 17.20
C LEU A 261 -12.37 25.59 18.67
N GLN A 262 -13.08 26.48 19.39
CA GLN A 262 -13.55 26.28 20.76
C GLN A 262 -15.07 26.12 20.75
N VAL A 263 -15.58 25.07 21.42
CA VAL A 263 -17.01 24.80 21.58
C VAL A 263 -17.30 24.55 23.06
N GLU A 264 -18.40 25.08 23.56
CA GLU A 264 -18.84 24.86 24.95
C GLU A 264 -20.04 23.93 24.99
N ILE A 265 -20.01 22.97 25.92
CA ILE A 265 -21.06 21.96 26.11
C ILE A 265 -21.34 21.74 27.58
N GLY A 266 -22.61 21.43 27.91
CA GLY A 266 -23.03 20.97 29.22
C GLY A 266 -23.59 19.56 29.14
N LEU A 267 -23.28 18.71 30.10
CA LEU A 267 -23.77 17.33 30.20
C LEU A 267 -24.30 17.06 31.60
N GLU A 268 -25.60 16.73 31.68
CA GLU A 268 -26.20 16.23 32.93
C GLU A 268 -25.56 14.88 33.33
N ALA A 269 -25.83 14.44 34.54
CA ALA A 269 -25.41 13.12 35.02
C ALA A 269 -25.89 12.01 34.06
N ASP A 270 -25.01 11.11 33.66
CA ASP A 270 -25.23 10.02 32.69
C ASP A 270 -25.70 10.46 31.29
N GLN A 271 -25.69 11.76 30.97
CA GLN A 271 -26.00 12.28 29.64
C GLN A 271 -24.82 12.08 28.67
N GLY A 272 -25.14 11.81 27.41
CA GLY A 272 -24.20 11.79 26.28
C GLY A 272 -24.54 12.85 25.25
N MET A 273 -23.51 13.26 24.48
CA MET A 273 -23.62 14.19 23.36
C MET A 273 -22.67 13.79 22.24
N GLU A 274 -23.04 14.10 21.00
CA GLU A 274 -22.20 13.96 19.80
C GLU A 274 -21.78 15.33 19.28
N LEU A 275 -20.51 15.51 19.02
CA LEU A 275 -19.91 16.64 18.32
C LEU A 275 -19.19 16.12 17.07
N ASN A 276 -19.38 16.81 15.95
CA ASN A 276 -18.69 16.49 14.72
C ASN A 276 -17.81 17.67 14.32
N PHE A 277 -16.56 17.38 13.98
CA PHE A 277 -15.63 18.32 13.37
C PHE A 277 -15.30 17.84 11.96
N THR A 278 -15.23 18.78 11.02
CA THR A 278 -14.91 18.48 9.62
C THR A 278 -13.70 19.31 9.21
N LEU A 279 -12.71 18.66 8.59
CA LEU A 279 -11.55 19.28 7.99
C LEU A 279 -11.49 18.87 6.52
N GLY A 280 -11.34 19.81 5.60
CA GLY A 280 -11.28 19.52 4.18
C GLY A 280 -10.84 20.71 3.35
N ALA A 281 -10.93 20.55 2.03
CA ALA A 281 -10.68 21.65 1.08
C ALA A 281 -11.52 21.48 -0.18
N ALA A 282 -11.86 22.62 -0.81
CA ALA A 282 -12.59 22.66 -2.08
C ALA A 282 -12.02 23.76 -2.98
N GLU A 283 -12.35 23.74 -4.27
CA GLU A 283 -11.79 24.66 -5.26
C GLU A 283 -12.20 26.12 -5.03
N ILE A 284 -13.36 26.35 -4.37
CA ILE A 284 -13.86 27.70 -4.05
C ILE A 284 -14.51 27.71 -2.67
N GLU A 285 -14.58 28.90 -2.06
CA GLU A 285 -15.10 29.10 -0.72
C GLU A 285 -16.55 28.62 -0.56
N THR A 286 -17.42 28.86 -1.54
CA THR A 286 -18.83 28.42 -1.45
C THR A 286 -18.94 26.90 -1.32
N LYS A 287 -18.18 26.13 -2.10
CA LYS A 287 -18.15 24.66 -1.99
C LYS A 287 -17.57 24.21 -0.64
N ALA A 288 -16.55 24.90 -0.13
CA ALA A 288 -15.99 24.61 1.20
C ALA A 288 -17.04 24.83 2.30
N LEU A 289 -17.80 25.91 2.22
CA LEU A 289 -18.91 26.20 3.13
C LEU A 289 -20.08 25.20 3.00
N ASP A 290 -20.41 24.77 1.78
CA ASP A 290 -21.46 23.76 1.55
C ASP A 290 -21.09 22.40 2.15
N LEU A 291 -19.82 21.98 2.02
CA LEU A 291 -19.31 20.77 2.66
C LEU A 291 -19.33 20.89 4.18
N ALA A 292 -18.92 22.03 4.72
CA ALA A 292 -19.01 22.30 6.16
C ALA A 292 -20.45 22.16 6.67
N GLU A 293 -21.41 22.83 6.01
CA GLU A 293 -22.84 22.77 6.38
C GLU A 293 -23.43 21.35 6.24
N LYS A 294 -22.99 20.58 5.22
CA LYS A 294 -23.41 19.18 5.06
C LYS A 294 -23.08 18.35 6.29
N TYR A 295 -21.85 18.48 6.81
CA TYR A 295 -21.33 17.65 7.90
C TYR A 295 -21.47 18.28 9.30
N GLN A 296 -22.04 19.47 9.40
CA GLN A 296 -22.61 19.98 10.67
C GLN A 296 -23.86 19.18 11.08
N LYS A 297 -24.49 18.44 10.16
CA LYS A 297 -25.70 17.65 10.39
C LYS A 297 -25.35 16.22 10.81
N PRO A 298 -25.69 15.77 12.03
CA PRO A 298 -25.35 14.42 12.51
C PRO A 298 -25.84 13.29 11.60
N LEU A 299 -27.02 13.44 10.98
CA LEU A 299 -27.54 12.45 10.05
C LEU A 299 -26.68 12.29 8.79
N SER A 300 -26.09 13.37 8.28
CA SER A 300 -25.17 13.31 7.14
C SER A 300 -23.86 12.60 7.51
N VAL A 301 -23.37 12.84 8.71
CA VAL A 301 -22.17 12.17 9.25
C VAL A 301 -22.40 10.67 9.37
N GLN A 302 -23.53 10.26 9.98
CA GLN A 302 -23.88 8.85 10.13
C GLN A 302 -24.06 8.16 8.77
N ALA A 303 -24.78 8.79 7.83
CA ALA A 303 -24.98 8.25 6.49
C ALA A 303 -23.65 8.05 5.74
N ALA A 304 -22.72 9.01 5.85
CA ALA A 304 -21.40 8.91 5.24
C ALA A 304 -20.55 7.79 5.86
N LEU A 305 -20.57 7.62 7.18
CA LEU A 305 -19.87 6.52 7.84
C LEU A 305 -20.45 5.16 7.44
N ASP A 306 -21.77 5.04 7.35
CA ASP A 306 -22.44 3.82 6.91
C ASP A 306 -22.11 3.48 5.44
N GLU A 307 -21.97 4.49 4.58
CA GLU A 307 -21.53 4.33 3.20
C GLU A 307 -20.09 3.80 3.13
N VAL A 308 -19.17 4.35 3.91
CA VAL A 308 -17.79 3.86 4.01
C VAL A 308 -17.76 2.39 4.43
N LYS A 309 -18.51 2.04 5.48
CA LYS A 309 -18.57 0.65 5.97
C LYS A 309 -19.13 -0.31 4.93
N ARG A 310 -20.22 0.07 4.25
CA ARG A 310 -20.83 -0.75 3.18
C ARG A 310 -19.89 -0.96 2.00
N PHE A 311 -19.17 0.09 1.60
CA PHE A 311 -18.19 -0.03 0.52
C PHE A 311 -17.10 -1.06 0.86
N TRP A 312 -16.48 -0.95 2.03
CA TRP A 312 -15.43 -1.89 2.43
C TRP A 312 -15.95 -3.31 2.71
N GLN A 313 -17.20 -3.44 3.15
CA GLN A 313 -17.85 -4.74 3.26
C GLN A 313 -17.99 -5.37 1.88
N GLY A 314 -18.47 -4.64 0.88
CA GLY A 314 -18.60 -5.12 -0.50
C GLY A 314 -17.27 -5.61 -1.08
N ILE A 315 -16.16 -4.88 -0.84
CA ILE A 315 -14.82 -5.34 -1.23
C ILE A 315 -14.50 -6.73 -0.65
N GLY A 316 -14.84 -6.97 0.63
CA GLY A 316 -14.58 -8.26 1.29
C GLY A 316 -15.49 -9.42 0.82
N GLU A 317 -16.56 -9.13 0.06
CA GLU A 317 -17.48 -10.14 -0.49
C GLU A 317 -17.08 -10.62 -1.91
N ASP A 318 -16.25 -9.85 -2.60
CA ASP A 318 -15.81 -10.14 -3.97
C ASP A 318 -14.83 -11.33 -4.03
N LEU A 319 -13.96 -11.44 -3.04
CA LEU A 319 -13.06 -12.58 -2.84
C LEU A 319 -13.26 -13.13 -1.43
N VAL A 320 -13.62 -14.40 -1.30
CA VAL A 320 -13.80 -15.05 -0.01
C VAL A 320 -12.86 -16.23 0.10
N VAL A 321 -12.02 -16.23 1.12
CA VAL A 321 -11.09 -17.32 1.44
C VAL A 321 -11.42 -17.85 2.85
N ARG A 322 -11.64 -19.15 2.97
CA ARG A 322 -11.87 -19.84 4.26
C ARG A 322 -10.94 -21.05 4.36
N THR A 323 -10.00 -20.97 5.27
CA THR A 323 -9.01 -22.00 5.53
C THR A 323 -8.93 -22.32 7.03
N PRO A 324 -8.30 -23.42 7.42
CA PRO A 324 -7.98 -23.70 8.82
C PRO A 324 -7.02 -22.70 9.45
N ASP A 325 -6.20 -21.98 8.65
CA ASP A 325 -5.30 -20.95 9.14
C ASP A 325 -6.00 -19.57 9.20
N HIS A 326 -6.28 -19.11 10.42
CA HIS A 326 -6.91 -17.81 10.65
C HIS A 326 -6.09 -16.61 10.12
N ALA A 327 -4.77 -16.71 10.08
CA ALA A 327 -3.93 -15.63 9.54
C ALA A 327 -4.24 -15.40 8.05
N ILE A 328 -4.40 -16.49 7.28
CA ILE A 328 -4.83 -16.41 5.88
C ILE A 328 -6.18 -15.70 5.77
N ASN A 329 -7.16 -16.13 6.57
CA ASN A 329 -8.52 -15.59 6.50
C ASN A 329 -8.56 -14.08 6.81
N LEU A 330 -7.80 -13.63 7.82
CA LEU A 330 -7.66 -12.22 8.18
C LEU A 330 -7.01 -11.39 7.04
N MET A 331 -5.90 -11.89 6.53
CA MET A 331 -5.14 -11.14 5.53
C MET A 331 -5.85 -11.11 4.18
N ALA A 332 -6.36 -12.24 3.70
CA ALA A 332 -6.99 -12.32 2.37
C ALA A 332 -8.33 -11.57 2.29
N ASN A 333 -9.19 -11.72 3.29
CA ASN A 333 -10.56 -11.19 3.22
C ASN A 333 -10.69 -9.74 3.68
N THR A 334 -9.70 -9.22 4.44
CA THR A 334 -9.82 -7.92 5.09
C THR A 334 -8.63 -7.01 4.79
N TRP A 335 -7.44 -7.40 5.26
CA TRP A 335 -6.35 -6.44 5.41
C TRP A 335 -5.52 -6.21 4.15
N LEU A 336 -5.24 -7.23 3.34
CA LEU A 336 -4.49 -7.04 2.09
C LEU A 336 -5.27 -6.20 1.07
N PRO A 337 -6.54 -6.48 0.77
CA PRO A 337 -7.34 -5.61 -0.09
C PRO A 337 -7.41 -4.17 0.42
N TYR A 338 -7.61 -3.98 1.73
CA TYR A 338 -7.66 -2.66 2.32
C TYR A 338 -6.33 -1.91 2.18
N GLN A 339 -5.21 -2.54 2.55
CA GLN A 339 -3.88 -1.94 2.45
C GLN A 339 -3.54 -1.51 1.02
N VAL A 340 -3.80 -2.37 0.04
CA VAL A 340 -3.47 -2.06 -1.36
C VAL A 340 -4.35 -0.93 -1.89
N ILE A 341 -5.66 -0.99 -1.66
CA ILE A 341 -6.57 0.01 -2.19
C ILE A 341 -6.35 1.36 -1.50
N SER A 342 -6.44 1.40 -0.16
CA SER A 342 -6.35 2.64 0.59
C SER A 342 -4.93 3.21 0.62
N GLY A 343 -3.91 2.38 0.87
CA GLY A 343 -2.54 2.84 1.06
C GLY A 343 -1.73 2.97 -0.22
N ARG A 344 -1.91 2.05 -1.20
CA ARG A 344 -1.08 2.00 -2.42
C ARG A 344 -1.73 2.65 -3.63
N LEU A 345 -2.98 2.32 -3.95
CA LEU A 345 -3.64 2.83 -5.15
C LEU A 345 -4.18 4.26 -4.95
N TRP A 346 -4.83 4.53 -3.81
CA TRP A 346 -5.41 5.84 -3.54
C TRP A 346 -4.45 6.79 -2.81
N GLY A 347 -3.97 6.40 -1.63
CA GLY A 347 -3.14 7.27 -0.79
C GLY A 347 -1.70 7.44 -1.28
N ARG A 348 -1.09 6.38 -1.76
CA ARG A 348 0.33 6.29 -2.14
C ARG A 348 1.27 6.90 -1.11
N THR A 349 0.98 6.60 0.13
CA THR A 349 1.68 7.17 1.28
C THR A 349 1.58 6.25 2.49
N ALA A 350 2.44 6.47 3.45
CA ALA A 350 2.42 5.84 4.76
C ALA A 350 3.16 6.72 5.78
N TYR A 351 3.22 6.26 7.03
CA TYR A 351 3.97 6.91 8.08
C TYR A 351 5.49 6.95 7.76
N TYR A 352 6.01 5.90 7.12
CA TYR A 352 7.44 5.75 6.81
C TYR A 352 7.85 6.41 5.49
N GLN A 353 6.93 6.58 4.56
CA GLN A 353 7.18 7.19 3.26
C GLN A 353 5.97 8.00 2.80
N THR A 354 6.14 9.30 2.70
CA THR A 354 5.07 10.25 2.37
C THR A 354 5.17 10.71 0.90
N GLY A 355 5.23 9.76 -0.04
CA GLY A 355 5.54 10.03 -1.42
C GLY A 355 4.43 10.69 -2.21
N GLY A 356 3.40 9.95 -2.58
CA GLY A 356 2.30 10.41 -3.44
C GLY A 356 2.59 10.31 -4.94
N ALA A 357 3.83 10.10 -5.37
CA ALA A 357 4.17 9.88 -6.77
C ALA A 357 3.55 8.59 -7.33
N PHE A 358 3.23 8.59 -8.63
CA PHE A 358 2.89 7.39 -9.37
C PHE A 358 4.19 6.72 -9.84
N GLY A 359 4.38 5.44 -9.53
CA GLY A 359 5.43 4.61 -10.10
C GLY A 359 4.88 3.78 -11.24
N PHE A 360 5.50 3.82 -12.41
CA PHE A 360 4.96 3.13 -13.60
C PHE A 360 4.76 1.63 -13.33
N ARG A 361 5.79 0.95 -12.88
CA ARG A 361 5.72 -0.49 -12.57
C ARG A 361 4.96 -0.80 -11.29
N ASP A 362 5.01 0.12 -10.28
CA ASP A 362 4.44 -0.12 -8.96
C ASP A 362 2.92 -0.25 -9.02
N GLN A 363 2.24 0.76 -9.55
CA GLN A 363 0.79 0.79 -9.57
C GLN A 363 0.18 -0.18 -10.58
N LEU A 364 0.90 -0.46 -11.70
CA LEU A 364 0.50 -1.54 -12.59
C LEU A 364 0.44 -2.87 -11.85
N GLN A 365 1.47 -3.21 -11.08
CA GLN A 365 1.50 -4.44 -10.28
C GLN A 365 0.44 -4.42 -9.17
N ASP A 366 0.30 -3.29 -8.46
CA ASP A 366 -0.71 -3.14 -7.41
C ASP A 366 -2.13 -3.30 -7.96
N SER A 367 -2.38 -2.88 -9.20
CA SER A 367 -3.68 -2.99 -9.86
C SER A 367 -4.14 -4.43 -10.14
N LEU A 368 -3.21 -5.41 -10.14
CA LEU A 368 -3.56 -6.83 -10.24
C LEU A 368 -4.45 -7.31 -9.10
N MET A 369 -4.46 -6.59 -7.96
CA MET A 369 -5.38 -6.85 -6.86
C MET A 369 -6.84 -6.78 -7.32
N TRP A 370 -7.18 -5.80 -8.17
CA TRP A 370 -8.55 -5.63 -8.66
C TRP A 370 -9.04 -6.82 -9.50
N LEU A 371 -8.13 -7.49 -10.22
CA LEU A 371 -8.45 -8.71 -10.97
C LEU A 371 -8.88 -9.83 -10.02
N LEU A 372 -8.14 -10.03 -8.93
CA LEU A 372 -8.48 -11.04 -7.91
C LEU A 372 -9.81 -10.72 -7.20
N LEU A 373 -10.14 -9.43 -7.07
CA LEU A 373 -11.40 -8.96 -6.49
C LEU A 373 -12.56 -8.92 -7.51
N GLY A 374 -12.36 -9.36 -8.78
CA GLY A 374 -13.41 -9.37 -9.79
C GLY A 374 -13.82 -7.99 -10.28
N ARG A 375 -12.92 -6.99 -10.20
CA ARG A 375 -13.12 -5.59 -10.63
C ARG A 375 -12.12 -5.18 -11.71
N PRO A 376 -12.12 -5.87 -12.87
CA PRO A 376 -11.10 -5.67 -13.89
C PRO A 376 -11.12 -4.28 -14.54
N GLU A 377 -12.25 -3.57 -14.49
CA GLU A 377 -12.38 -2.19 -14.98
C GLU A 377 -11.40 -1.22 -14.26
N GLN A 378 -11.07 -1.48 -13.00
CA GLN A 378 -10.10 -0.69 -12.25
C GLN A 378 -8.67 -0.95 -12.73
N THR A 379 -8.35 -2.21 -13.06
CA THR A 379 -7.05 -2.56 -13.67
C THR A 379 -6.93 -1.95 -15.07
N LEU A 380 -8.00 -2.01 -15.88
CA LEU A 380 -8.00 -1.41 -17.21
C LEU A 380 -7.80 0.12 -17.15
N ALA A 381 -8.39 0.80 -16.16
CA ALA A 381 -8.15 2.21 -15.94
C ALA A 381 -6.66 2.50 -15.64
N GLN A 382 -6.00 1.66 -14.84
CA GLN A 382 -4.55 1.77 -14.60
C GLN A 382 -3.71 1.46 -15.85
N ILE A 383 -4.09 0.47 -16.65
CA ILE A 383 -3.45 0.17 -17.95
C ILE A 383 -3.50 1.40 -18.85
N ARG A 384 -4.68 2.02 -19.02
CA ARG A 384 -4.86 3.23 -19.82
C ARG A 384 -4.00 4.39 -19.34
N LEU A 385 -4.03 4.64 -18.05
CA LEU A 385 -3.24 5.69 -17.41
C LEU A 385 -1.74 5.49 -17.68
N HIS A 386 -1.22 4.28 -17.46
CA HIS A 386 0.21 4.02 -17.63
C HIS A 386 0.62 3.98 -19.10
N ALA A 387 -0.22 3.45 -20.00
CA ALA A 387 0.04 3.50 -21.43
C ALA A 387 0.13 4.96 -21.93
N SER A 388 -0.68 5.89 -21.39
CA SER A 388 -0.59 7.31 -21.74
C SER A 388 0.66 8.00 -21.18
N HIS A 389 1.42 7.34 -20.30
CA HIS A 389 2.72 7.81 -19.79
C HIS A 389 3.91 7.06 -20.41
N GLN A 390 3.67 6.37 -21.53
CA GLN A 390 4.71 5.87 -22.42
C GLN A 390 5.02 6.88 -23.53
N TYR A 391 6.28 7.09 -23.85
CA TYR A 391 6.73 7.89 -25.01
C TYR A 391 6.57 7.10 -26.30
N ALA A 392 6.46 7.83 -27.42
CA ALA A 392 6.32 7.23 -28.75
C ALA A 392 7.48 6.30 -29.14
N ASP A 393 8.65 6.41 -28.53
CA ASP A 393 9.77 5.50 -28.73
C ASP A 393 9.72 4.23 -27.85
N GLY A 394 8.64 4.06 -27.07
CA GLY A 394 8.40 2.89 -26.21
C GLY A 394 9.00 2.97 -24.81
N ILE A 395 9.76 4.02 -24.47
CA ILE A 395 10.25 4.26 -23.12
C ILE A 395 9.10 4.85 -22.28
N VAL A 396 9.13 4.64 -20.97
CA VAL A 396 8.07 5.08 -20.05
C VAL A 396 8.60 6.09 -19.04
N LEU A 397 7.72 6.76 -18.30
CA LEU A 397 8.10 7.45 -17.08
C LEU A 397 8.38 6.40 -15.99
N HIS A 398 9.51 6.52 -15.30
CA HIS A 398 9.83 5.68 -14.14
C HIS A 398 8.86 5.96 -12.99
N TRP A 399 8.67 7.25 -12.71
CA TRP A 399 7.65 7.78 -11.82
C TRP A 399 7.26 9.20 -12.23
N TRP A 400 6.08 9.66 -11.79
CA TRP A 400 5.62 11.04 -12.01
C TRP A 400 4.70 11.52 -10.90
N HIS A 401 4.51 12.82 -10.84
CA HIS A 401 3.58 13.47 -9.95
C HIS A 401 2.33 13.90 -10.73
N PRO A 402 1.15 13.30 -10.50
CA PRO A 402 -0.06 13.59 -11.28
C PRO A 402 -0.48 15.07 -11.29
N LEU A 403 -0.27 15.80 -10.17
CA LEU A 403 -0.65 17.21 -10.09
C LEU A 403 0.20 18.14 -10.97
N ALA A 404 1.42 17.75 -11.26
CA ALA A 404 2.37 18.53 -12.03
C ALA A 404 2.67 17.89 -13.39
N GLU A 405 2.20 16.67 -13.64
CA GLU A 405 2.53 15.83 -14.81
C GLU A 405 4.05 15.79 -15.09
N THR A 406 4.86 15.90 -14.02
CA THR A 406 6.31 15.88 -14.08
C THR A 406 6.85 14.61 -13.49
N GLY A 407 7.81 14.01 -14.15
CA GLY A 407 8.39 12.75 -13.72
C GLY A 407 9.75 12.50 -14.32
N LEU A 408 10.28 11.34 -14.02
CA LEU A 408 11.59 10.88 -14.50
C LEU A 408 11.40 9.89 -15.66
N ARG A 409 11.90 10.24 -16.84
CA ARG A 409 11.98 9.30 -17.95
C ARG A 409 12.85 8.12 -17.56
N SER A 410 12.37 6.89 -17.77
CA SER A 410 13.03 5.69 -17.29
C SER A 410 14.35 5.41 -17.99
N GLU A 411 15.36 5.14 -17.18
CA GLU A 411 16.64 4.58 -17.57
C GLU A 411 16.83 3.16 -17.00
N TYR A 412 15.74 2.56 -16.49
CA TYR A 412 15.68 1.19 -15.97
C TYR A 412 15.27 0.22 -17.07
N SER A 413 15.73 -1.00 -16.99
CA SER A 413 15.52 -1.96 -18.07
C SER A 413 14.14 -2.63 -18.06
N ASP A 414 13.48 -2.69 -16.91
CA ASP A 414 12.25 -3.47 -16.68
C ASP A 414 10.96 -2.64 -16.72
N ASP A 415 11.00 -1.33 -16.40
CA ASP A 415 9.80 -0.50 -16.21
C ASP A 415 8.76 -0.69 -17.33
N LEU A 416 9.22 -0.61 -18.57
CA LEU A 416 8.34 -0.66 -19.75
C LEU A 416 7.64 -2.02 -19.94
N LEU A 417 8.21 -3.10 -19.41
CA LEU A 417 7.69 -4.46 -19.56
C LEU A 417 6.57 -4.78 -18.57
N TRP A 418 6.37 -3.95 -17.56
CA TRP A 418 5.24 -4.15 -16.62
C TRP A 418 3.89 -3.80 -17.26
N LEU A 419 3.86 -2.94 -18.29
CA LEU A 419 2.63 -2.72 -19.06
C LEU A 419 2.18 -4.01 -19.78
N PRO A 420 2.95 -4.65 -20.65
CA PRO A 420 2.56 -5.92 -21.26
C PRO A 420 2.35 -7.05 -20.24
N PHE A 421 3.02 -7.03 -19.08
CA PHE A 421 2.77 -7.99 -18.01
C PHE A 421 1.35 -7.86 -17.45
N VAL A 422 0.92 -6.65 -17.11
CA VAL A 422 -0.42 -6.44 -16.53
C VAL A 422 -1.52 -6.59 -17.57
N VAL A 423 -1.28 -6.16 -18.81
CA VAL A 423 -2.21 -6.40 -19.94
C VAL A 423 -2.45 -7.90 -20.14
N LEU A 424 -1.41 -8.72 -20.11
CA LEU A 424 -1.53 -10.18 -20.22
C LEU A 424 -2.44 -10.76 -19.13
N HIS A 425 -2.22 -10.37 -17.87
CA HIS A 425 -3.05 -10.83 -16.76
C HIS A 425 -4.50 -10.32 -16.85
N TYR A 426 -4.71 -9.10 -17.32
CA TYR A 426 -6.03 -8.57 -17.58
C TYR A 426 -6.77 -9.43 -18.63
N VAL A 427 -6.11 -9.75 -19.73
CA VAL A 427 -6.67 -10.61 -20.78
C VAL A 427 -6.99 -12.01 -20.24
N TYR A 428 -6.12 -12.60 -19.46
CA TYR A 428 -6.39 -13.92 -18.85
C TYR A 428 -7.62 -13.89 -17.95
N GLU A 429 -7.75 -12.88 -17.09
CA GLU A 429 -8.88 -12.76 -16.16
C GLU A 429 -10.21 -12.42 -16.84
N THR A 430 -10.19 -11.68 -17.93
CA THR A 430 -11.43 -11.17 -18.56
C THR A 430 -11.79 -11.85 -19.86
N GLY A 431 -10.81 -12.33 -20.60
CA GLY A 431 -10.96 -12.74 -22.00
C GLY A 431 -11.16 -11.57 -22.97
N ASP A 432 -11.03 -10.32 -22.51
CA ASP A 432 -11.23 -9.11 -23.30
C ASP A 432 -10.01 -8.81 -24.17
N LEU A 433 -9.97 -9.39 -25.37
CA LEU A 433 -8.96 -9.08 -26.38
C LEU A 433 -9.21 -7.73 -27.08
N ALA A 434 -10.44 -7.20 -27.04
CA ALA A 434 -10.77 -5.94 -27.70
C ALA A 434 -10.04 -4.74 -27.06
N CYS A 435 -9.67 -4.83 -25.79
CA CYS A 435 -8.86 -3.80 -25.13
C CYS A 435 -7.54 -3.51 -25.86
N LEU A 436 -6.98 -4.51 -26.58
CA LEU A 436 -5.74 -4.37 -27.33
C LEU A 436 -5.84 -3.45 -28.55
N GLU A 437 -7.05 -3.25 -29.06
CA GLU A 437 -7.35 -2.33 -30.16
C GLU A 437 -7.62 -0.91 -29.69
N GLU A 438 -7.76 -0.69 -28.38
CA GLU A 438 -8.05 0.62 -27.82
C GLU A 438 -6.94 1.63 -28.12
N MET A 439 -7.32 2.80 -28.67
CA MET A 439 -6.39 3.86 -29.05
C MET A 439 -6.05 4.74 -27.86
N ILE A 440 -4.79 4.76 -27.46
CA ILE A 440 -4.28 5.49 -26.30
C ILE A 440 -3.19 6.49 -26.75
N PRO A 441 -3.19 7.73 -26.25
CA PRO A 441 -2.16 8.70 -26.60
C PRO A 441 -0.80 8.33 -25.98
N PHE A 442 0.30 8.68 -26.65
CA PHE A 442 1.63 8.69 -26.07
C PHE A 442 1.86 9.98 -25.27
N PHE A 443 2.74 9.92 -24.27
CA PHE A 443 3.06 11.06 -23.40
C PHE A 443 3.62 12.27 -24.17
N ASP A 444 4.40 12.04 -25.22
CA ASP A 444 5.00 13.06 -26.10
C ASP A 444 4.20 13.33 -27.38
N GLY A 445 2.98 12.83 -27.45
CA GLY A 445 2.06 13.05 -28.56
C GLY A 445 1.96 11.90 -29.55
N GLY A 446 0.91 11.94 -30.36
CA GLY A 446 0.51 10.80 -31.19
C GLY A 446 -0.36 9.80 -30.40
N THR A 447 -0.91 8.82 -31.11
CA THR A 447 -1.85 7.82 -30.55
C THR A 447 -1.61 6.49 -31.23
N ALA A 448 -1.69 5.41 -30.49
CA ALA A 448 -1.60 4.06 -31.02
C ALA A 448 -2.50 3.09 -30.24
N SER A 449 -2.70 1.88 -30.77
CA SER A 449 -3.43 0.84 -30.06
C SER A 449 -2.63 0.35 -28.84
N LEU A 450 -3.33 -0.17 -27.81
CA LEU A 450 -2.67 -0.76 -26.65
C LEU A 450 -1.70 -1.88 -27.04
N LEU A 451 -2.06 -2.67 -28.08
CA LEU A 451 -1.14 -3.68 -28.64
C LEU A 451 0.15 -3.05 -29.14
N GLU A 452 0.07 -1.90 -29.82
CA GLU A 452 1.26 -1.20 -30.30
C GLU A 452 2.09 -0.62 -29.14
N HIS A 453 1.47 -0.13 -28.05
CA HIS A 453 2.19 0.26 -26.83
C HIS A 453 2.99 -0.91 -26.24
N CYS A 454 2.38 -2.09 -26.16
CA CYS A 454 3.06 -3.31 -25.68
C CYS A 454 4.15 -3.75 -26.66
N ARG A 455 3.89 -3.70 -27.99
CA ARG A 455 4.91 -4.05 -29.00
C ARG A 455 6.14 -3.15 -28.91
N ARG A 456 5.97 -1.83 -28.74
CA ARG A 456 7.10 -0.90 -28.56
C ARG A 456 7.90 -1.18 -27.29
N ALA A 457 7.24 -1.56 -26.21
CA ALA A 457 7.94 -1.99 -25.00
C ALA A 457 8.84 -3.21 -25.28
N PHE A 458 8.35 -4.22 -25.98
CA PHE A 458 9.15 -5.37 -26.39
C PHE A 458 10.30 -4.97 -27.31
N GLU A 459 10.05 -4.13 -28.33
CA GLU A 459 11.09 -3.68 -29.26
C GLU A 459 12.27 -3.00 -28.53
N VAL A 460 11.97 -2.12 -27.60
CA VAL A 460 12.99 -1.43 -26.80
C VAL A 460 13.78 -2.45 -25.97
N ALA A 461 13.11 -3.37 -25.28
CA ALA A 461 13.76 -4.38 -24.46
C ALA A 461 14.64 -5.32 -25.30
N LEU A 462 14.14 -5.78 -26.46
CA LEU A 462 14.86 -6.62 -27.40
C LEU A 462 16.06 -5.93 -28.06
N GLY A 463 15.98 -4.61 -28.25
CA GLY A 463 17.06 -3.78 -28.76
C GLY A 463 18.19 -3.52 -27.75
N ARG A 464 17.96 -3.77 -26.46
CA ARG A 464 18.90 -3.52 -25.35
C ARG A 464 19.57 -4.81 -24.90
N ARG A 465 20.40 -5.40 -25.77
CA ARG A 465 21.12 -6.64 -25.47
C ARG A 465 22.62 -6.47 -25.65
N SER A 466 23.38 -7.27 -24.90
CA SER A 466 24.82 -7.41 -25.04
C SER A 466 25.17 -8.22 -26.27
N PRO A 467 26.47 -8.26 -26.68
CA PRO A 467 26.93 -9.18 -27.72
C PRO A 467 26.72 -10.68 -27.41
N ARG A 468 26.50 -11.03 -26.14
CA ARG A 468 26.14 -12.39 -25.73
C ARG A 468 24.64 -12.70 -25.85
N GLY A 469 23.84 -11.71 -26.27
CA GLY A 469 22.38 -11.85 -26.37
C GLY A 469 21.61 -11.64 -25.05
N LEU A 470 22.29 -11.32 -23.95
CA LEU A 470 21.70 -11.09 -22.65
C LEU A 470 21.15 -9.63 -22.54
N PRO A 471 20.03 -9.38 -21.86
CA PRO A 471 19.52 -8.04 -21.64
C PRO A 471 20.48 -7.19 -20.80
N LEU A 472 20.59 -5.91 -21.18
CA LEU A 472 21.34 -4.91 -20.43
C LEU A 472 20.57 -4.47 -19.18
N ILE A 473 21.25 -4.30 -18.05
CA ILE A 473 20.63 -3.81 -16.81
C ILE A 473 20.44 -2.30 -16.78
N LEU A 474 21.27 -1.55 -17.54
CA LEU A 474 21.26 -0.07 -17.58
C LEU A 474 21.47 0.56 -16.17
N LYS A 475 20.68 1.55 -15.79
CA LYS A 475 20.70 2.15 -14.44
C LYS A 475 19.90 1.34 -13.40
N GLY A 476 19.69 0.06 -13.66
CA GLY A 476 18.99 -0.89 -12.81
C GLY A 476 17.90 -1.64 -13.57
N ASP A 477 17.41 -2.65 -12.93
CA ASP A 477 16.18 -3.36 -13.28
C ASP A 477 15.20 -3.20 -12.11
N TRP A 478 14.42 -4.22 -11.76
CA TRP A 478 13.49 -4.16 -10.61
C TRP A 478 14.20 -3.78 -9.29
N ASN A 479 15.47 -4.09 -9.12
CA ASN A 479 16.27 -3.61 -7.99
C ASN A 479 16.87 -2.24 -8.30
N ASP A 480 16.18 -1.18 -7.87
CA ASP A 480 16.65 0.21 -8.01
C ASP A 480 18.05 0.43 -7.42
N GLY A 481 18.37 -0.32 -6.38
CA GLY A 481 19.67 -0.22 -5.70
C GLY A 481 20.88 -0.70 -6.49
N LEU A 482 20.67 -1.38 -7.62
CA LEU A 482 21.73 -1.78 -8.56
C LEU A 482 22.08 -0.71 -9.60
N ASN A 483 21.84 0.57 -9.27
CA ASN A 483 21.85 1.70 -10.21
C ASN A 483 23.20 2.06 -10.82
N ALA A 484 24.29 1.44 -10.42
CA ALA A 484 25.61 1.66 -10.99
C ALA A 484 26.13 0.47 -11.84
N VAL A 485 25.46 -0.68 -11.76
CA VAL A 485 25.95 -1.94 -12.35
C VAL A 485 26.13 -1.84 -13.86
N GLY A 486 25.15 -1.31 -14.57
CA GLY A 486 25.18 -1.21 -16.04
C GLY A 486 24.95 0.21 -16.54
N ALA A 487 25.22 1.24 -15.73
CA ALA A 487 24.99 2.65 -16.10
C ALA A 487 25.76 3.10 -17.36
N GLY A 488 26.88 2.43 -17.69
CA GLY A 488 27.63 2.63 -18.93
C GLY A 488 27.13 1.84 -20.15
N GLY A 489 26.01 1.13 -20.02
CA GLY A 489 25.32 0.44 -21.12
C GLY A 489 25.96 -0.87 -21.57
N LYS A 490 26.71 -1.57 -20.69
CA LYS A 490 27.32 -2.86 -20.97
C LYS A 490 26.94 -3.96 -19.98
N GLY A 491 26.60 -3.60 -18.76
CA GLY A 491 26.21 -4.52 -17.71
C GLY A 491 24.94 -5.29 -18.07
N GLU A 492 24.89 -6.58 -17.71
CA GLU A 492 23.81 -7.51 -18.06
C GLU A 492 23.00 -7.92 -16.84
N SER A 493 21.73 -8.30 -17.03
CA SER A 493 20.84 -8.83 -15.99
C SER A 493 20.28 -10.19 -16.37
N ILE A 494 20.52 -11.21 -15.55
CA ILE A 494 19.92 -12.53 -15.70
C ILE A 494 18.45 -12.53 -15.22
N TRP A 495 18.13 -11.77 -14.17
CA TRP A 495 16.74 -11.64 -13.78
C TRP A 495 15.88 -11.09 -14.94
N MET A 496 16.39 -10.07 -15.62
CA MET A 496 15.71 -9.45 -16.76
C MET A 496 15.56 -10.45 -17.93
N ALA A 497 16.54 -11.36 -18.11
CA ALA A 497 16.44 -12.42 -19.10
C ALA A 497 15.28 -13.37 -18.81
N HIS A 498 15.12 -13.79 -17.57
CA HIS A 498 13.99 -14.62 -17.14
C HIS A 498 12.65 -13.90 -17.30
N PHE A 499 12.57 -12.63 -16.91
CA PHE A 499 11.35 -11.84 -17.00
C PHE A 499 10.92 -11.61 -18.46
N LEU A 500 11.84 -11.17 -19.31
CA LEU A 500 11.58 -10.98 -20.75
C LEU A 500 11.19 -12.30 -21.43
N TYR A 501 11.87 -13.41 -21.12
CA TYR A 501 11.53 -14.73 -21.64
C TYR A 501 10.10 -15.13 -21.28
N HIS A 502 9.70 -14.93 -20.01
CA HIS A 502 8.34 -15.20 -19.55
C HIS A 502 7.32 -14.45 -20.40
N LEU A 503 7.54 -13.16 -20.61
CA LEU A 503 6.60 -12.35 -21.38
C LEU A 503 6.55 -12.76 -22.85
N LEU A 504 7.67 -12.96 -23.50
CA LEU A 504 7.72 -13.38 -24.92
C LEU A 504 7.00 -14.69 -25.15
N THR A 505 7.18 -15.67 -24.27
CA THR A 505 6.51 -16.97 -24.39
C THR A 505 5.01 -16.87 -24.19
N ARG A 506 4.55 -16.12 -23.16
CA ARG A 506 3.14 -15.98 -22.87
C ARG A 506 2.39 -15.14 -23.92
N TRP A 507 3.01 -14.07 -24.37
CA TRP A 507 2.44 -13.29 -25.46
C TRP A 507 2.35 -14.07 -26.77
N ALA A 508 3.32 -14.91 -27.09
CA ALA A 508 3.28 -15.78 -28.27
C ALA A 508 2.12 -16.80 -28.25
N GLU A 509 1.52 -17.08 -27.09
CA GLU A 509 0.35 -17.94 -26.93
C GLU A 509 -0.96 -17.21 -27.28
N LEU A 510 -1.00 -15.85 -27.22
CA LEU A 510 -2.23 -15.09 -27.48
C LEU A 510 -2.73 -15.21 -28.92
N SER A 511 -4.00 -15.55 -29.07
CA SER A 511 -4.64 -15.79 -30.37
C SER A 511 -4.77 -14.54 -31.24
N VAL A 512 -4.68 -13.34 -30.64
CA VAL A 512 -4.80 -12.06 -31.35
C VAL A 512 -3.54 -11.68 -32.14
N LEU A 513 -2.39 -12.27 -31.83
CA LEU A 513 -1.13 -11.96 -32.54
C LEU A 513 -1.16 -12.56 -33.96
N ASP A 514 -0.68 -11.76 -34.92
CA ASP A 514 -0.38 -12.26 -36.24
C ASP A 514 0.76 -13.29 -36.23
N GLU A 515 0.86 -14.10 -37.28
CA GLU A 515 1.81 -15.20 -37.35
C GLU A 515 3.25 -14.71 -37.37
N GLU A 516 3.54 -13.55 -37.97
CA GLU A 516 4.90 -13.00 -38.06
C GLU A 516 5.39 -12.61 -36.67
N LEU A 517 4.58 -11.86 -35.88
CA LEU A 517 4.92 -11.43 -34.54
C LEU A 517 5.03 -12.61 -33.58
N ARG A 518 4.14 -13.60 -33.69
CA ARG A 518 4.16 -14.84 -32.91
C ARG A 518 5.47 -15.61 -33.14
N LEU A 519 5.83 -15.87 -34.38
CA LEU A 519 7.08 -16.59 -34.73
C LEU A 519 8.31 -15.81 -34.27
N ARG A 520 8.28 -14.50 -34.39
CA ARG A 520 9.36 -13.64 -33.89
C ARG A 520 9.52 -13.76 -32.38
N PHE A 521 8.44 -13.66 -31.58
CA PHE A 521 8.53 -13.80 -30.14
C PHE A 521 9.06 -15.18 -29.71
N GLN A 522 8.64 -16.24 -30.39
CA GLN A 522 9.15 -17.58 -30.15
C GLN A 522 10.66 -17.70 -30.46
N ALA A 523 11.13 -17.11 -31.56
CA ALA A 523 12.53 -17.11 -31.94
C ALA A 523 13.39 -16.31 -30.93
N GLU A 524 12.89 -15.14 -30.50
CA GLU A 524 13.58 -14.30 -29.51
C GLU A 524 13.63 -14.96 -28.12
N ALA A 525 12.54 -15.61 -27.71
CA ALA A 525 12.51 -16.39 -26.46
C ALA A 525 13.52 -17.54 -26.51
N LYS A 526 13.59 -18.27 -27.66
CA LYS A 526 14.58 -19.32 -27.82
C LYS A 526 16.01 -18.81 -27.75
N ALA A 527 16.33 -17.72 -28.46
CA ALA A 527 17.65 -17.11 -28.44
C ALA A 527 18.05 -16.65 -27.02
N LEU A 528 17.09 -16.08 -26.29
CA LEU A 528 17.30 -15.63 -24.91
C LEU A 528 17.55 -16.80 -23.95
N ARG A 529 16.81 -17.91 -24.10
CA ARG A 529 17.06 -19.15 -23.35
C ARG A 529 18.46 -19.65 -23.63
N ASP A 530 18.82 -19.81 -24.92
CA ASP A 530 20.13 -20.35 -25.32
C ASP A 530 21.27 -19.51 -24.73
N SER A 531 21.14 -18.17 -24.75
CA SER A 531 22.13 -17.24 -24.18
C SER A 531 22.20 -17.34 -22.65
N THR A 532 21.06 -17.39 -21.99
CA THR A 532 20.97 -17.44 -20.51
C THR A 532 21.54 -18.77 -19.99
N GLU A 533 21.20 -19.88 -20.63
CA GLU A 533 21.75 -21.21 -20.29
C GLU A 533 23.25 -21.34 -20.55
N ALA A 534 23.75 -20.67 -21.58
CA ALA A 534 25.17 -20.68 -21.92
C ALA A 534 26.04 -19.85 -21.00
N TYR A 535 25.54 -18.71 -20.54
CA TYR A 535 26.33 -17.70 -19.82
C TYR A 535 25.88 -17.40 -18.40
N GLY A 536 24.60 -17.63 -18.03
CA GLY A 536 24.02 -17.20 -16.77
C GLY A 536 24.26 -18.11 -15.57
N TRP A 537 24.70 -19.36 -15.78
CA TRP A 537 24.80 -20.37 -14.73
C TRP A 537 26.18 -20.39 -14.05
N ASP A 538 26.19 -20.42 -12.71
CA ASP A 538 27.38 -20.39 -11.84
C ASP A 538 27.60 -21.72 -11.09
N GLY A 539 27.22 -22.81 -11.69
CA GLY A 539 27.44 -24.17 -11.17
C GLY A 539 26.31 -24.68 -10.23
N ALA A 540 25.74 -23.84 -9.39
CA ALA A 540 24.67 -24.20 -8.46
C ALA A 540 23.48 -23.24 -8.49
N TRP A 541 23.63 -22.07 -9.09
CA TRP A 541 22.56 -21.06 -9.26
C TRP A 541 22.88 -20.13 -10.43
N TYR A 542 21.96 -19.25 -10.82
CA TYR A 542 22.15 -18.20 -11.80
C TYR A 542 22.77 -16.96 -11.13
N TRP A 543 23.85 -16.40 -11.68
CA TRP A 543 24.36 -15.12 -11.23
C TRP A 543 23.32 -14.01 -11.49
N ARG A 544 23.46 -12.87 -10.80
CA ARG A 544 22.45 -11.80 -10.82
C ARG A 544 22.67 -10.84 -11.98
N ALA A 545 23.86 -10.34 -12.13
CA ALA A 545 24.23 -9.32 -13.10
C ALA A 545 25.74 -9.32 -13.41
N THR A 546 26.13 -8.62 -14.49
CA THR A 546 27.52 -8.22 -14.71
C THR A 546 27.63 -6.70 -14.68
N THR A 547 28.74 -6.18 -14.15
CA THR A 547 29.03 -4.75 -14.25
C THR A 547 29.47 -4.38 -15.66
N ASP A 548 29.52 -3.08 -15.98
CA ASP A 548 30.06 -2.57 -17.26
C ASP A 548 31.51 -3.00 -17.52
N LYS A 549 32.24 -3.40 -16.47
CA LYS A 549 33.60 -3.92 -16.54
C LYS A 549 33.67 -5.46 -16.63
N GLY A 550 32.52 -6.13 -16.65
CA GLY A 550 32.42 -7.58 -16.74
C GLY A 550 32.59 -8.33 -15.40
N ARG A 551 32.61 -7.63 -14.24
CA ARG A 551 32.62 -8.29 -12.94
C ARG A 551 31.24 -8.94 -12.69
N LEU A 552 31.26 -10.22 -12.28
CA LEU A 552 30.04 -10.94 -11.90
C LEU A 552 29.51 -10.44 -10.56
N ILE A 553 28.20 -10.36 -10.46
CA ILE A 553 27.41 -10.08 -9.25
C ILE A 553 26.46 -11.25 -9.05
N GLY A 554 26.34 -11.76 -7.82
CA GLY A 554 25.51 -12.92 -7.55
C GLY A 554 26.19 -14.26 -7.89
N SER A 555 27.50 -14.28 -7.87
CA SER A 555 28.34 -15.47 -8.17
C SER A 555 28.97 -16.02 -6.88
N ALA A 556 29.17 -17.33 -6.86
CA ALA A 556 29.92 -18.01 -5.80
C ALA A 556 31.36 -17.50 -5.63
N GLN A 557 31.88 -16.81 -6.65
CA GLN A 557 33.21 -16.19 -6.61
C GLN A 557 33.27 -14.87 -5.83
N ASN A 558 32.11 -14.26 -5.54
CA ASN A 558 32.05 -13.04 -4.78
C ASN A 558 32.25 -13.32 -3.27
N SER A 559 32.84 -12.39 -2.54
CA SER A 559 32.93 -12.47 -1.07
C SER A 559 31.63 -12.09 -0.38
N GLU A 560 30.86 -11.20 -1.00
CA GLU A 560 29.56 -10.67 -0.56
C GLU A 560 28.59 -10.69 -1.75
N GLY A 561 27.28 -10.75 -1.47
CA GLY A 561 26.28 -10.83 -2.53
C GLY A 561 26.46 -12.02 -3.47
N GLN A 562 26.76 -13.21 -2.92
CA GLN A 562 27.05 -14.42 -3.69
C GLN A 562 25.83 -14.95 -4.42
N ILE A 563 24.64 -14.84 -3.81
CA ILE A 563 23.40 -15.32 -4.38
C ILE A 563 22.31 -14.25 -4.21
N PHE A 564 21.48 -14.09 -5.26
CA PHE A 564 20.30 -13.20 -5.25
C PHE A 564 19.03 -14.00 -5.51
N LEU A 565 17.99 -13.73 -4.73
CA LEU A 565 16.71 -14.42 -4.76
C LEU A 565 16.03 -14.33 -6.13
N ASN A 566 15.98 -13.11 -6.69
CA ASN A 566 15.21 -12.81 -7.90
C ASN A 566 15.62 -13.67 -9.10
N ALA A 567 16.91 -13.84 -9.34
CA ALA A 567 17.41 -14.62 -10.48
C ALA A 567 16.99 -16.10 -10.37
N GLN A 568 16.95 -16.66 -9.15
CA GLN A 568 16.61 -18.06 -8.93
C GLN A 568 15.08 -18.29 -9.01
N THR A 569 14.30 -17.44 -8.35
CA THR A 569 12.84 -17.58 -8.33
C THR A 569 12.26 -17.41 -9.73
N TRP A 570 12.76 -16.44 -10.50
CA TRP A 570 12.29 -16.21 -11.86
C TRP A 570 12.82 -17.23 -12.87
N ALA A 571 13.94 -17.93 -12.58
CA ALA A 571 14.36 -19.10 -13.36
C ALA A 571 13.28 -20.20 -13.38
N VAL A 572 12.63 -20.41 -12.22
CA VAL A 572 11.50 -21.35 -12.07
C VAL A 572 10.21 -20.77 -12.65
N LEU A 573 9.87 -19.51 -12.29
CA LEU A 573 8.60 -18.89 -12.68
C LEU A 573 8.47 -18.72 -14.20
N SER A 574 9.53 -18.32 -14.86
CA SER A 574 9.55 -18.14 -16.31
C SER A 574 9.48 -19.44 -17.09
N GLY A 575 9.98 -20.55 -16.53
CA GLY A 575 10.18 -21.80 -17.23
C GLY A 575 11.36 -21.75 -18.23
N LEU A 576 12.25 -20.74 -18.11
CA LEU A 576 13.46 -20.67 -18.95
C LEU A 576 14.45 -21.75 -18.56
N ALA A 577 14.72 -21.92 -17.27
CA ALA A 577 15.67 -22.88 -16.74
C ALA A 577 15.28 -24.33 -17.07
N THR A 578 16.28 -25.20 -17.29
CA THR A 578 16.00 -26.64 -17.33
C THR A 578 15.47 -27.11 -15.97
N PRO A 579 14.68 -28.22 -15.91
CA PRO A 579 14.17 -28.74 -14.63
C PRO A 579 15.28 -28.96 -13.59
N GLU A 580 16.43 -29.48 -14.00
CA GLU A 580 17.55 -29.76 -13.10
C GLU A 580 18.19 -28.48 -12.55
N ARG A 581 18.35 -27.43 -13.37
CA ARG A 581 18.89 -26.15 -12.94
C ARG A 581 17.88 -25.39 -12.09
N ALA A 582 16.58 -25.45 -12.43
CA ALA A 582 15.50 -24.87 -11.64
C ALA A 582 15.47 -25.45 -10.22
N GLU A 583 15.50 -26.77 -10.10
CA GLU A 583 15.57 -27.48 -8.82
C GLU A 583 16.81 -27.09 -8.03
N GLN A 584 17.99 -27.14 -8.65
CA GLN A 584 19.25 -26.80 -8.01
C GLN A 584 19.28 -25.35 -7.53
N ALA A 585 18.75 -24.42 -8.32
CA ALA A 585 18.67 -23.01 -7.97
C ALA A 585 17.80 -22.77 -6.70
N ILE A 586 16.63 -23.41 -6.61
CA ILE A 586 15.77 -23.30 -5.44
C ILE A 586 16.37 -24.00 -4.22
N LEU A 587 17.04 -25.14 -4.39
CA LEU A 587 17.79 -25.76 -3.29
C LEU A 587 18.89 -24.82 -2.75
N SER A 588 19.58 -24.10 -3.63
CA SER A 588 20.57 -23.09 -3.22
C SER A 588 19.94 -21.90 -2.47
N VAL A 589 18.76 -21.44 -2.91
CA VAL A 589 17.96 -20.44 -2.19
C VAL A 589 17.60 -20.92 -0.78
N ARG A 590 17.08 -22.14 -0.64
CA ARG A 590 16.74 -22.72 0.66
C ARG A 590 17.93 -22.79 1.61
N GLN A 591 19.08 -23.16 1.10
CA GLN A 591 20.30 -23.31 1.89
C GLN A 591 20.90 -21.99 2.34
N GLN A 592 20.81 -20.94 1.52
CA GLN A 592 21.56 -19.71 1.73
C GLN A 592 20.70 -18.49 2.06
N LEU A 593 19.42 -18.48 1.63
CA LEU A 593 18.56 -17.27 1.75
C LEU A 593 17.38 -17.45 2.72
N TYR A 594 17.07 -18.67 3.16
CA TYR A 594 15.93 -18.82 4.09
C TYR A 594 16.31 -18.45 5.52
N ALA A 595 15.48 -17.57 6.08
CA ALA A 595 15.49 -17.19 7.49
C ALA A 595 14.13 -17.56 8.13
N PRO A 596 14.04 -17.64 9.46
CA PRO A 596 12.79 -17.97 10.16
C PRO A 596 11.62 -16.99 9.89
N TYR A 597 11.90 -15.87 9.23
CA TYR A 597 10.98 -14.77 8.96
C TYR A 597 10.92 -14.39 7.47
N GLY A 598 11.28 -15.31 6.58
CA GLY A 598 11.17 -15.14 5.13
C GLY A 598 12.42 -15.48 4.36
N ALA A 599 12.44 -15.21 3.06
CA ALA A 599 13.58 -15.38 2.18
C ALA A 599 14.32 -14.04 1.99
N LEU A 600 15.62 -14.02 2.27
CA LEU A 600 16.51 -12.88 2.09
C LEU A 600 16.65 -12.54 0.60
N LEU A 601 16.79 -11.26 0.27
CA LEU A 601 17.00 -10.86 -1.13
C LEU A 601 18.36 -11.29 -1.67
N LEU A 602 19.39 -11.23 -0.83
CA LEU A 602 20.76 -11.67 -1.15
C LEU A 602 21.51 -12.12 0.10
N ALA A 603 22.58 -12.88 -0.10
CA ALA A 603 23.53 -13.24 0.96
C ALA A 603 24.92 -13.51 0.37
N PRO A 604 26.01 -13.31 1.16
CA PRO A 604 26.08 -12.47 2.38
C PRO A 604 25.79 -11.00 2.06
N ALA A 605 25.33 -10.23 3.06
CA ALA A 605 25.11 -8.79 2.90
C ALA A 605 26.41 -8.03 2.61
N TYR A 606 26.33 -6.93 1.87
CA TYR A 606 27.46 -6.03 1.62
C TYR A 606 27.79 -5.24 2.89
N SER A 607 29.02 -5.28 3.32
CA SER A 607 29.50 -4.57 4.52
C SER A 607 30.01 -3.16 4.23
N HIS A 608 30.28 -2.85 2.97
CA HIS A 608 30.77 -1.52 2.55
C HIS A 608 30.11 -1.06 1.24
N PRO A 609 29.95 0.25 1.04
CA PRO A 609 29.50 0.81 -0.22
C PRO A 609 30.40 0.42 -1.38
N ASP A 610 29.81 -0.14 -2.44
CA ASP A 610 30.49 -0.47 -3.70
C ASP A 610 29.97 0.46 -4.82
N PRO A 611 30.81 1.37 -5.36
CA PRO A 611 30.39 2.33 -6.38
C PRO A 611 30.09 1.70 -7.75
N GLU A 612 30.49 0.45 -8.00
CA GLU A 612 30.17 -0.28 -9.23
C GLU A 612 28.84 -1.05 -9.12
N ILE A 613 28.28 -1.17 -7.92
CA ILE A 613 26.99 -1.82 -7.68
C ILE A 613 25.87 -0.77 -7.53
N GLY A 614 26.07 0.17 -6.61
CA GLY A 614 25.09 1.22 -6.38
C GLY A 614 24.63 1.36 -4.93
N TYR A 615 23.50 2.07 -4.72
CA TYR A 615 23.06 2.42 -3.37
C TYR A 615 22.51 1.23 -2.56
N LEU A 616 22.23 0.09 -3.18
CA LEU A 616 21.90 -1.14 -2.45
C LEU A 616 22.98 -1.45 -1.40
N THR A 617 24.24 -1.30 -1.75
CA THR A 617 25.38 -1.55 -0.86
C THR A 617 25.59 -0.48 0.21
N ARG A 618 24.80 0.61 0.20
CA ARG A 618 24.83 1.69 1.19
C ARG A 618 23.84 1.49 2.33
N TYR A 619 22.87 0.61 2.16
CA TYR A 619 22.05 0.16 3.29
C TYR A 619 22.94 -0.60 4.27
N ALA A 620 22.69 -0.44 5.56
CA ALA A 620 23.37 -1.26 6.57
C ALA A 620 23.09 -2.75 6.31
N PRO A 621 24.04 -3.64 6.59
CA PRO A 621 23.86 -5.08 6.42
C PRO A 621 22.57 -5.56 7.11
N GLY A 622 21.84 -6.41 6.43
CA GLY A 622 20.55 -6.95 6.87
C GLY A 622 19.35 -6.01 6.66
N LEU A 623 19.55 -4.78 6.13
CA LEU A 623 18.43 -3.85 5.91
C LEU A 623 18.01 -3.83 4.44
N ARG A 624 16.68 -3.83 4.23
CA ARG A 624 16.05 -3.69 2.90
C ARG A 624 16.67 -4.65 1.88
N GLU A 625 17.13 -4.13 0.73
CA GLU A 625 17.74 -4.91 -0.34
C GLU A 625 19.12 -5.51 0.06
N ASN A 626 19.80 -4.97 1.06
CA ASN A 626 21.13 -5.44 1.46
C ASN A 626 21.05 -6.56 2.51
N GLY A 627 20.60 -7.74 2.10
CA GLY A 627 20.55 -8.92 2.99
C GLY A 627 19.33 -8.98 3.92
N GLY A 628 18.33 -8.10 3.74
CA GLY A 628 17.01 -8.21 4.36
C GLY A 628 16.06 -9.11 3.57
N VAL A 629 14.93 -9.47 4.17
CA VAL A 629 13.79 -10.01 3.46
C VAL A 629 13.10 -8.85 2.76
N TYR A 630 13.35 -8.70 1.47
CA TYR A 630 12.60 -7.76 0.65
C TYR A 630 11.29 -8.47 0.25
N VAL A 631 10.20 -8.12 0.97
CA VAL A 631 8.97 -8.94 1.02
C VAL A 631 8.34 -9.16 -0.35
N HIS A 632 8.44 -8.20 -1.26
CA HIS A 632 7.97 -8.37 -2.63
C HIS A 632 8.67 -9.54 -3.34
N ALA A 633 10.01 -9.61 -3.27
CA ALA A 633 10.77 -10.73 -3.86
C ALA A 633 10.51 -12.05 -3.13
N ALA A 634 10.26 -12.01 -1.82
CA ALA A 634 9.88 -13.20 -1.05
C ALA A 634 8.53 -13.78 -1.50
N CYS A 635 7.59 -12.95 -1.98
CA CYS A 635 6.35 -13.44 -2.59
C CYS A 635 6.60 -14.23 -3.87
N TRP A 636 7.57 -13.85 -4.68
CA TRP A 636 7.97 -14.64 -5.85
C TRP A 636 8.59 -15.99 -5.47
N ALA A 637 9.29 -16.03 -4.33
CA ALA A 637 9.81 -17.29 -3.82
C ALA A 637 8.68 -18.25 -3.39
N VAL A 638 7.58 -17.78 -2.84
CA VAL A 638 6.39 -18.61 -2.55
C VAL A 638 5.84 -19.25 -3.82
N LEU A 639 5.71 -18.47 -4.90
CA LEU A 639 5.23 -18.98 -6.18
C LEU A 639 6.23 -20.00 -6.81
N ALA A 640 7.52 -19.73 -6.67
CA ALA A 640 8.56 -20.64 -7.15
C ALA A 640 8.59 -21.96 -6.35
N GLU A 641 8.42 -21.89 -5.03
CA GLU A 641 8.29 -23.08 -4.17
C GLU A 641 7.07 -23.93 -4.54
N ARG A 642 5.94 -23.30 -4.86
CA ARG A 642 4.77 -24.04 -5.33
C ARG A 642 5.09 -24.89 -6.56
N LYS A 643 5.80 -24.31 -7.51
CA LYS A 643 6.17 -25.00 -8.76
C LYS A 643 7.23 -26.08 -8.53
N ALA A 644 8.23 -25.84 -7.69
CA ALA A 644 9.34 -26.75 -7.47
C ALA A 644 9.03 -27.85 -6.45
N HIS A 645 8.41 -27.49 -5.30
CA HIS A 645 8.29 -28.40 -4.16
C HIS A 645 6.85 -28.57 -3.63
N GLY A 646 5.87 -27.94 -4.30
CA GLY A 646 4.45 -28.12 -3.99
C GLY A 646 3.91 -27.25 -2.88
N VAL A 647 2.69 -27.57 -2.44
CA VAL A 647 1.85 -26.71 -1.58
C VAL A 647 2.46 -26.49 -0.19
N GLN A 648 3.03 -27.54 0.43
CA GLN A 648 3.58 -27.42 1.79
C GLN A 648 4.73 -26.40 1.84
N ALA A 649 5.66 -26.48 0.90
CA ALA A 649 6.79 -25.57 0.81
C ALA A 649 6.35 -24.12 0.60
N ALA A 650 5.39 -23.92 -0.28
CA ALA A 650 4.80 -22.60 -0.53
C ALA A 650 4.10 -22.03 0.70
N TYR A 651 3.30 -22.86 1.40
CA TYR A 651 2.59 -22.46 2.61
C TYR A 651 3.54 -22.11 3.76
N ASP A 652 4.55 -22.95 4.01
CA ASP A 652 5.52 -22.72 5.09
C ASP A 652 6.27 -21.40 4.87
N LEU A 653 6.72 -21.16 3.64
CA LEU A 653 7.39 -19.90 3.31
C LEU A 653 6.44 -18.72 3.44
N TRP A 654 5.23 -18.77 2.84
CA TRP A 654 4.23 -17.71 2.95
C TRP A 654 3.94 -17.36 4.41
N ARG A 655 3.76 -18.37 5.26
CA ARG A 655 3.43 -18.20 6.68
C ARG A 655 4.56 -17.61 7.49
N SER A 656 5.83 -17.84 7.11
CA SER A 656 7.02 -17.40 7.85
C SER A 656 7.14 -15.88 7.98
N PHE A 657 6.63 -15.10 7.02
CA PHE A 657 6.61 -13.63 7.07
C PHE A 657 5.19 -13.03 7.12
N CYS A 658 4.21 -13.82 7.54
CA CYS A 658 2.82 -13.40 7.71
C CYS A 658 2.67 -12.43 8.90
N PRO A 659 2.13 -11.21 8.71
CA PRO A 659 2.07 -10.19 9.76
C PRO A 659 1.37 -10.63 11.05
N PRO A 660 0.17 -11.26 11.05
CA PRO A 660 -0.46 -11.76 12.28
C PRO A 660 0.42 -12.77 13.04
N VAL A 661 1.16 -13.60 12.30
CA VAL A 661 2.06 -14.62 12.89
C VAL A 661 3.29 -13.97 13.49
N ARG A 662 3.92 -13.03 12.73
CA ARG A 662 5.11 -12.29 13.19
C ARG A 662 4.76 -11.35 14.35
N GLY A 663 3.59 -10.73 14.31
CA GLY A 663 3.08 -9.83 15.34
C GLY A 663 2.87 -10.49 16.71
N MET A 664 2.90 -11.84 16.80
CA MET A 664 2.91 -12.54 18.09
C MET A 664 4.21 -12.33 18.90
N GLN A 665 5.22 -11.75 18.28
CA GLN A 665 6.46 -11.31 18.94
C GLN A 665 6.62 -9.80 18.73
N PRO A 666 5.76 -8.96 19.33
CA PRO A 666 5.64 -7.56 18.99
C PRO A 666 6.92 -6.75 19.22
N GLU A 667 7.70 -7.07 20.27
CA GLU A 667 8.97 -6.42 20.56
C GLU A 667 10.08 -6.71 19.53
N ALA A 668 10.03 -7.89 18.92
CA ALA A 668 10.96 -8.28 17.86
C ALA A 668 10.50 -7.81 16.48
N TYR A 669 9.21 -7.98 16.19
CA TYR A 669 8.64 -7.62 14.89
C TYR A 669 8.41 -6.11 14.76
N MET A 670 7.98 -5.43 15.81
CA MET A 670 7.72 -4.00 15.97
C MET A 670 6.61 -3.44 15.05
N ALA A 671 6.49 -3.90 13.82
CA ALA A 671 5.50 -3.42 12.85
C ALA A 671 4.07 -3.85 13.20
N GLU A 672 3.10 -3.18 12.56
CA GLU A 672 1.68 -3.48 12.71
C GLU A 672 1.36 -4.93 12.30
N PRO A 673 0.64 -5.70 13.13
CA PRO A 673 0.34 -7.10 12.82
C PRO A 673 -0.79 -7.30 11.79
N TYR A 674 -1.39 -6.23 11.29
CA TYR A 674 -2.52 -6.27 10.34
C TYR A 674 -2.16 -5.81 8.92
N VAL A 675 -0.92 -5.39 8.64
CA VAL A 675 -0.48 -4.94 7.32
C VAL A 675 0.87 -5.52 6.92
N MET A 676 1.09 -5.66 5.62
CA MET A 676 2.37 -6.12 5.08
C MET A 676 3.44 -5.06 5.23
N PRO A 677 4.64 -5.44 5.68
CA PRO A 677 5.84 -4.60 5.59
C PRO A 677 6.47 -4.69 4.19
N GLY A 678 7.25 -3.69 3.82
CA GLY A 678 8.08 -3.72 2.61
C GLY A 678 9.33 -4.58 2.78
N ASN A 679 9.84 -4.64 4.01
CA ASN A 679 10.99 -5.47 4.37
C ASN A 679 10.89 -6.01 5.79
N VAL A 680 11.60 -7.10 6.05
CA VAL A 680 11.92 -7.61 7.38
C VAL A 680 13.44 -7.67 7.49
N ASP A 681 13.98 -7.16 8.59
CA ASP A 681 15.42 -7.09 8.79
C ASP A 681 16.06 -8.49 8.82
N GLY A 682 17.17 -8.65 8.10
CA GLY A 682 17.90 -9.90 7.97
C GLY A 682 18.81 -10.21 9.15
N PRO A 683 19.49 -11.36 9.11
CA PRO A 683 20.33 -11.83 10.23
C PRO A 683 21.52 -10.93 10.54
N ASP A 684 22.00 -10.16 9.56
CA ASP A 684 23.11 -9.22 9.75
C ASP A 684 22.70 -7.88 10.35
N SER A 685 21.39 -7.63 10.56
CA SER A 685 20.86 -6.45 11.25
C SER A 685 21.05 -6.56 12.76
N GLN A 686 21.09 -5.41 13.43
CA GLN A 686 21.02 -5.37 14.90
C GLN A 686 19.67 -5.84 15.44
N PHE A 687 18.63 -5.85 14.60
CA PHE A 687 17.26 -6.22 14.96
C PHE A 687 16.70 -7.26 13.98
N PRO A 688 17.24 -8.50 13.95
CA PRO A 688 16.78 -9.53 13.02
C PRO A 688 15.29 -9.83 13.20
N GLY A 689 14.54 -9.85 12.11
CA GLY A 689 13.10 -10.12 12.14
C GLY A 689 12.21 -8.89 12.36
N ARG A 690 12.77 -7.68 12.51
CA ARG A 690 12.02 -6.44 12.62
C ARG A 690 11.38 -6.09 11.27
N GLY A 691 10.04 -5.91 11.24
CA GLY A 691 9.31 -5.41 10.10
C GLY A 691 9.46 -3.90 9.93
N GLY A 692 9.43 -3.44 8.68
CA GLY A 692 9.53 -2.01 8.37
C GLY A 692 8.91 -1.67 7.02
N TRP A 693 8.72 -0.38 6.77
CA TRP A 693 8.11 0.12 5.53
C TRP A 693 6.71 -0.42 5.29
N THR A 694 5.87 -0.37 6.31
CA THR A 694 4.47 -0.83 6.25
C THR A 694 3.62 0.10 5.40
N TRP A 695 2.47 -0.36 4.94
CA TRP A 695 1.47 0.32 4.13
C TRP A 695 1.91 0.63 2.70
N TYR A 696 2.92 1.47 2.49
CA TYR A 696 3.35 1.88 1.15
C TYR A 696 4.37 0.91 0.57
N THR A 697 3.89 -0.26 0.17
CA THR A 697 4.71 -1.35 -0.39
C THR A 697 3.93 -2.20 -1.39
N GLY A 698 4.51 -2.50 -2.55
CA GLY A 698 3.95 -3.41 -3.55
C GLY A 698 3.88 -4.87 -3.10
N SER A 699 4.51 -5.20 -1.97
CA SER A 699 4.48 -6.56 -1.42
C SER A 699 3.07 -7.02 -1.06
N ALA A 700 2.15 -6.13 -0.68
CA ALA A 700 0.82 -6.51 -0.23
C ALA A 700 -0.03 -7.14 -1.36
N ALA A 701 0.01 -6.57 -2.57
CA ALA A 701 -0.67 -7.13 -3.74
C ALA A 701 -0.07 -8.49 -4.14
N TRP A 702 1.26 -8.58 -4.18
CA TRP A 702 1.95 -9.82 -4.49
C TRP A 702 1.76 -10.89 -3.41
N TYR A 703 1.62 -10.51 -2.14
CA TYR A 703 1.38 -11.45 -1.06
C TYR A 703 0.01 -12.12 -1.15
N LEU A 704 -1.04 -11.36 -1.52
CA LEU A 704 -2.34 -11.94 -1.83
C LEU A 704 -2.27 -12.84 -3.05
N ARG A 705 -1.59 -12.41 -4.11
CA ARG A 705 -1.42 -13.20 -5.32
C ARG A 705 -0.66 -14.50 -5.03
N ALA A 706 0.43 -14.45 -4.26
CA ALA A 706 1.18 -15.61 -3.84
C ALA A 706 0.36 -16.58 -2.98
N LEU A 707 -0.60 -16.07 -2.20
CA LEU A 707 -1.56 -16.90 -1.50
C LEU A 707 -2.50 -17.62 -2.46
N ILE A 708 -3.19 -16.86 -3.33
CA ILE A 708 -4.23 -17.42 -4.22
C ILE A 708 -3.62 -18.39 -5.23
N GLU A 709 -2.55 -17.99 -5.92
CA GLU A 709 -1.91 -18.80 -6.98
C GLU A 709 -0.92 -19.83 -6.40
N GLY A 710 -0.15 -19.45 -5.36
CA GLY A 710 0.89 -20.31 -4.79
C GLY A 710 0.36 -21.30 -3.76
N VAL A 711 -0.32 -20.83 -2.71
CA VAL A 711 -0.78 -21.70 -1.61
C VAL A 711 -2.10 -22.38 -1.97
N LEU A 712 -3.10 -21.62 -2.44
CA LEU A 712 -4.42 -22.15 -2.77
C LEU A 712 -4.50 -22.73 -4.20
N GLY A 713 -3.50 -22.45 -5.05
CA GLY A 713 -3.36 -23.05 -6.37
C GLY A 713 -4.41 -22.64 -7.41
N VAL A 714 -5.01 -21.45 -7.29
CA VAL A 714 -6.06 -20.95 -8.21
C VAL A 714 -5.50 -19.83 -9.07
N GLU A 715 -5.29 -20.09 -10.35
CA GLU A 715 -4.62 -19.19 -11.30
C GLU A 715 -5.44 -19.00 -12.58
N ALA A 716 -5.60 -17.75 -13.03
CA ALA A 716 -6.20 -17.45 -14.33
C ALA A 716 -5.20 -17.72 -15.46
N THR A 717 -5.66 -18.38 -16.53
CA THR A 717 -4.89 -18.67 -17.73
C THR A 717 -5.71 -18.31 -18.97
N GLU A 718 -5.09 -18.35 -20.14
CA GLU A 718 -5.81 -18.15 -21.41
C GLU A 718 -6.96 -19.16 -21.56
N ASP A 719 -6.71 -20.43 -21.22
CA ASP A 719 -7.64 -21.54 -21.41
C ASP A 719 -8.73 -21.67 -20.34
N GLY A 720 -8.61 -20.93 -19.23
CA GLY A 720 -9.59 -21.03 -18.13
C GLY A 720 -9.01 -20.77 -16.76
N LEU A 721 -9.77 -21.08 -15.73
CA LEU A 721 -9.31 -21.01 -14.33
C LEU A 721 -8.64 -22.33 -13.94
N ARG A 722 -7.32 -22.33 -13.85
CA ARG A 722 -6.56 -23.51 -13.42
C ARG A 722 -6.62 -23.65 -11.92
N VAL A 723 -6.93 -24.86 -11.44
CA VAL A 723 -6.98 -25.19 -10.02
C VAL A 723 -6.08 -26.41 -9.73
N GLN A 724 -4.94 -26.16 -9.14
CA GLN A 724 -4.02 -27.19 -8.67
C GLN A 724 -4.40 -27.59 -7.23
N ALA A 725 -5.46 -28.37 -7.10
CA ALA A 725 -6.03 -28.76 -5.82
C ALA A 725 -5.03 -29.57 -4.98
N ALA A 726 -4.55 -28.99 -3.89
CA ALA A 726 -3.68 -29.63 -2.92
C ALA A 726 -3.87 -28.98 -1.55
N LEU A 727 -3.60 -29.72 -0.47
CA LEU A 727 -3.78 -29.28 0.90
C LEU A 727 -2.44 -29.28 1.65
N PRO A 728 -2.09 -28.18 2.35
CA PRO A 728 -1.01 -28.22 3.31
C PRO A 728 -1.24 -29.30 4.38
N ASP A 729 -0.16 -29.72 5.03
CA ASP A 729 -0.24 -30.71 6.11
C ASP A 729 -1.14 -30.22 7.24
N GLY A 730 -2.00 -31.13 7.73
CA GLY A 730 -2.96 -30.82 8.80
C GLY A 730 -4.22 -30.08 8.34
N TRP A 731 -4.36 -29.77 7.04
CA TRP A 731 -5.61 -29.22 6.52
C TRP A 731 -6.52 -30.34 6.01
N ASP A 732 -7.78 -30.33 6.41
CA ASP A 732 -8.80 -31.25 5.89
C ASP A 732 -9.51 -30.66 4.67
N SER A 733 -9.65 -29.34 4.63
CA SER A 733 -10.34 -28.64 3.53
C SER A 733 -10.02 -27.15 3.53
N TYR A 734 -10.28 -26.50 2.40
CA TYR A 734 -10.43 -25.06 2.29
C TYR A 734 -11.47 -24.68 1.24
N HIS A 735 -11.89 -23.43 1.26
CA HIS A 735 -12.89 -22.87 0.37
C HIS A 735 -12.40 -21.52 -0.16
N ILE A 736 -12.54 -21.29 -1.46
CA ILE A 736 -12.31 -20.01 -2.11
C ILE A 736 -13.45 -19.71 -3.08
N LYS A 737 -14.05 -18.52 -2.93
CA LYS A 737 -15.01 -17.96 -3.90
C LYS A 737 -14.34 -16.79 -4.59
N ARG A 738 -14.33 -16.79 -5.93
CA ARG A 738 -13.83 -15.68 -6.74
C ARG A 738 -14.59 -15.50 -8.03
N HIS A 739 -14.53 -14.29 -8.57
CA HIS A 739 -15.03 -13.99 -9.90
C HIS A 739 -13.96 -14.28 -10.96
N PHE A 740 -14.39 -14.84 -12.09
CA PHE A 740 -13.53 -15.05 -13.25
C PHE A 740 -14.38 -15.01 -14.53
N ARG A 741 -13.99 -14.15 -15.48
CA ARG A 741 -14.71 -13.92 -16.75
C ARG A 741 -16.22 -13.72 -16.57
N GLY A 742 -16.60 -12.95 -15.56
CA GLY A 742 -17.99 -12.60 -15.27
C GLY A 742 -18.83 -13.65 -14.53
N ALA A 743 -18.32 -14.85 -14.32
CA ALA A 743 -18.96 -15.89 -13.50
C ALA A 743 -18.34 -15.97 -12.11
N THR A 744 -19.10 -16.49 -11.14
CA THR A 744 -18.60 -16.77 -9.78
C THR A 744 -18.27 -18.25 -9.63
N TYR A 745 -17.03 -18.53 -9.30
CA TYR A 745 -16.52 -19.86 -9.00
C TYR A 745 -16.47 -20.05 -7.48
N ASP A 746 -17.33 -20.92 -6.96
CA ASP A 746 -17.43 -21.32 -5.54
C ASP A 746 -16.70 -22.65 -5.36
N ILE A 747 -15.40 -22.60 -5.02
CA ILE A 747 -14.47 -23.72 -5.09
C ILE A 747 -14.23 -24.29 -3.70
N HIS A 748 -14.59 -25.56 -3.51
CA HIS A 748 -14.38 -26.33 -2.30
C HIS A 748 -13.35 -27.42 -2.57
N ILE A 749 -12.27 -27.43 -1.81
CA ILE A 749 -11.23 -28.44 -1.89
C ILE A 749 -11.18 -29.17 -0.56
N ARG A 750 -11.21 -30.51 -0.59
CA ARG A 750 -11.11 -31.35 0.61
C ARG A 750 -10.26 -32.58 0.40
N ARG A 751 -9.77 -33.12 1.50
CA ARG A 751 -9.07 -34.41 1.51
C ARG A 751 -10.02 -35.56 1.26
N ALA A 752 -9.57 -36.58 0.54
CA ALA A 752 -10.32 -37.83 0.32
C ALA A 752 -10.48 -38.61 1.63
N ASN A 753 -11.66 -39.17 1.87
CA ASN A 753 -11.86 -40.15 2.90
C ASN A 753 -11.22 -41.50 2.51
N SER A 754 -11.00 -42.38 3.46
CA SER A 754 -10.43 -43.70 3.18
C SER A 754 -11.26 -44.49 2.15
N GLY A 755 -10.64 -44.83 1.01
CA GLY A 755 -11.29 -45.50 -0.09
C GLY A 755 -12.09 -44.64 -1.05
N GLU A 756 -12.09 -43.31 -0.87
CA GLU A 756 -12.75 -42.37 -1.77
C GLU A 756 -11.84 -42.05 -2.96
N GLN A 757 -12.42 -41.95 -4.15
CA GLN A 757 -11.67 -41.55 -5.36
C GLN A 757 -11.45 -40.04 -5.40
N THR A 758 -10.24 -39.63 -5.79
CA THR A 758 -9.93 -38.23 -6.10
C THR A 758 -10.62 -37.82 -7.38
N GLY A 759 -10.95 -36.52 -7.51
CA GLY A 759 -11.59 -35.99 -8.70
C GLY A 759 -12.13 -34.59 -8.53
N CYS A 760 -12.71 -34.08 -9.61
CA CYS A 760 -13.36 -32.77 -9.66
C CYS A 760 -14.81 -32.91 -10.15
N THR A 761 -15.72 -32.09 -9.61
CA THR A 761 -17.05 -31.89 -10.15
C THR A 761 -17.35 -30.40 -10.31
N VAL A 762 -18.07 -30.04 -11.37
CA VAL A 762 -18.68 -28.72 -11.61
C VAL A 762 -20.18 -28.91 -11.60
N ASP A 763 -20.89 -28.30 -10.67
CA ASP A 763 -22.36 -28.48 -10.45
C ASP A 763 -22.76 -29.94 -10.39
N ASP A 764 -22.02 -30.70 -9.55
CA ASP A 764 -22.18 -32.14 -9.34
C ASP A 764 -21.95 -33.03 -10.58
N ARG A 765 -21.48 -32.49 -11.69
CA ARG A 765 -21.08 -33.23 -12.90
C ARG A 765 -19.57 -33.46 -12.87
N PRO A 766 -19.11 -34.69 -13.14
CA PRO A 766 -17.68 -34.98 -13.20
C PRO A 766 -16.95 -34.09 -14.22
N TRP A 767 -15.82 -33.52 -13.81
CA TRP A 767 -14.92 -32.75 -14.66
C TRP A 767 -13.52 -33.36 -14.66
N GLN A 768 -12.88 -33.39 -15.83
CA GLN A 768 -11.52 -33.92 -15.97
C GLN A 768 -10.57 -32.79 -16.32
N GLY A 769 -9.42 -32.74 -15.62
CA GLY A 769 -8.39 -31.73 -15.80
C GLY A 769 -8.33 -30.72 -14.70
N GLU A 770 -7.19 -29.98 -14.66
CA GLU A 770 -6.94 -28.92 -13.69
C GLU A 770 -7.53 -27.56 -14.12
N THR A 771 -7.79 -27.37 -15.42
CA THR A 771 -8.37 -26.12 -15.95
C THR A 771 -9.89 -26.23 -16.01
N LEU A 772 -10.56 -25.38 -15.27
CA LEU A 772 -12.04 -25.30 -15.26
C LEU A 772 -12.54 -24.61 -16.52
N PRO A 773 -13.73 -24.97 -17.00
CA PRO A 773 -14.30 -24.40 -18.21
C PRO A 773 -14.67 -22.92 -17.99
N PHE A 774 -14.85 -22.19 -19.09
CA PHE A 774 -15.51 -20.89 -19.04
C PHE A 774 -17.00 -21.12 -18.75
N LEU A 775 -17.47 -20.44 -17.71
CA LEU A 775 -18.83 -20.55 -17.22
C LEU A 775 -19.64 -19.30 -17.64
N GLU A 776 -20.96 -19.42 -17.65
CA GLU A 776 -21.85 -18.34 -18.12
C GLU A 776 -21.73 -17.10 -17.21
N PRO A 777 -21.45 -15.91 -17.75
CA PRO A 777 -21.39 -14.68 -16.97
C PRO A 777 -22.69 -14.41 -16.19
N GLY A 778 -22.54 -13.87 -14.97
CA GLY A 778 -23.66 -13.59 -14.06
C GLY A 778 -24.17 -14.81 -13.28
N THR A 779 -23.58 -15.99 -13.47
CA THR A 779 -23.96 -17.22 -12.76
C THR A 779 -22.98 -17.59 -11.65
N VAL A 780 -23.43 -18.44 -10.72
CA VAL A 780 -22.64 -18.99 -9.62
C VAL A 780 -22.55 -20.49 -9.77
N HIS A 781 -21.35 -21.03 -9.77
CA HIS A 781 -21.10 -22.45 -9.99
C HIS A 781 -20.36 -23.08 -8.81
N LEU A 782 -20.81 -24.23 -8.37
CA LEU A 782 -20.21 -25.00 -7.29
C LEU A 782 -19.18 -25.97 -7.85
N ILE A 783 -17.92 -25.78 -7.45
CA ILE A 783 -16.79 -26.63 -7.85
C ILE A 783 -16.29 -27.40 -6.63
N LYS A 784 -16.18 -28.70 -6.74
CA LYS A 784 -15.69 -29.54 -5.65
C LYS A 784 -14.50 -30.38 -6.13
N PHE A 785 -13.38 -30.25 -5.41
CA PHE A 785 -12.21 -31.08 -5.59
C PHE A 785 -12.05 -32.01 -4.39
N ILE A 786 -11.75 -33.28 -4.68
CA ILE A 786 -11.34 -34.29 -3.71
C ILE A 786 -9.89 -34.65 -4.06
N CYS A 787 -8.94 -34.40 -3.18
CA CYS A 787 -7.52 -34.64 -3.37
C CYS A 787 -6.94 -35.53 -2.26
N LEU A 788 -5.73 -36.09 -2.48
CA LEU A 788 -5.04 -36.96 -1.53
C LEU A 788 -4.68 -36.24 -0.21
#